data_acf27231fdc16822361faf0eed7a7096
#
_entry.id   acf27231fdc16822361faf0eed7a7096
#
_cell.length_a   1.000
_cell.length_b   1.000
_cell.length_c   1.000
_cell.angle_alpha   90.00
_cell.angle_beta   90.00
_cell.angle_gamma   90.00
#
_symmetry.space_group_name_H-M   'P 1'
#
loop_
_entity.id
_entity.type
_entity.pdbx_description
1 polymer ?
#
loop_
_entity_poly.entity_id
_entity_poly.type
_entity_poly.pdbx_seq_one_letter_code
_entity_poly.pdbx_strand_id
1 'polypeptide(L)'
;MPWWKEEPWRMIQTNLREIDMQDLSAERFVADLKDFHATVVLLNAAGISAGYDTKLPYHSKNPYLTGDSLERIVDLCHENGIRVIARADFSKVKKNVYEMHPEWAFRTEHGDVMEQNGFIQTCLCGDYQQKFAFEILEELFGRIPFDGLYCNMGGFQTRDYEFRDYGFCHCRSCREAFRSYSGKELPVQRDSSDPVWSEYENFQKYMLTDYRKRMTSFLKDISGEICFDDVDYARIEAATEVSTRLPHWIYHASSNCRAIIGDGTSGIICSNTSVSYPGYGLRHASVSPALHAMRLWQNMANLGALDYYLIGRLDTATDRSAFETVKRIFAFREKHDAVYRNLHSTASVLLRRKDRWVATEEEKGWIRVLTEAHIPFAEILPDAMRQADLTRYRVGILADEGKLERQEGDMIDKYVLQGGIVIASGLNRIREYSNGSGETEFLKSSGILKLEREDRQAMSAQLFLEKEEKQAFPSYQDIDAVPVGDTYFFLEHNKEAKTFLKFIPRQPFGPPECCCTREVWDYPGLIDYTYGSGRHLTLPWLPGSFYSKTGHSNTVGFMRDILTKHSGLVSVAADLTPMAEVTVSADDRGHILIQLVNNSGAFGLTFFAPLPVEHVSLQIPTEKLPVSVISLMGGHVTWRQENGILFLLLDCLAEYDALRIEFEDGGSAV
;
A
#
# COMPACT_ATOMS: atom_id res chain seq x y z
N MET A 1 -25.32 9.71 -3.17
CA MET A 1 -23.96 9.20 -3.45
C MET A 1 -24.05 7.72 -3.78
N PRO A 2 -23.11 7.11 -4.48
CA PRO A 2 -23.15 5.68 -4.75
C PRO A 2 -22.99 4.86 -3.45
N TRP A 3 -23.60 3.66 -3.40
CA TRP A 3 -23.67 2.82 -2.20
C TRP A 3 -22.33 2.55 -1.55
N TRP A 4 -21.27 2.33 -2.36
CA TRP A 4 -19.92 2.01 -1.84
C TRP A 4 -19.26 3.15 -1.07
N LYS A 5 -19.76 4.40 -1.18
CA LYS A 5 -19.32 5.55 -0.39
C LYS A 5 -20.19 5.83 0.83
N GLU A 6 -21.43 5.36 0.82
CA GLU A 6 -22.39 5.61 1.89
C GLU A 6 -22.48 4.47 2.89
N GLU A 7 -22.40 3.23 2.40
CA GLU A 7 -22.57 2.05 3.24
C GLU A 7 -21.26 1.65 3.93
N PRO A 8 -21.31 1.15 5.17
CA PRO A 8 -20.15 0.63 5.84
C PRO A 8 -19.60 -0.59 5.09
N TRP A 9 -18.27 -0.65 4.92
CA TRP A 9 -17.63 -1.71 4.18
C TRP A 9 -16.98 -2.70 5.13
N ARG A 10 -17.64 -3.83 5.37
CA ARG A 10 -17.14 -5.01 6.08
C ARG A 10 -17.26 -6.20 5.14
N MET A 11 -16.19 -6.52 4.43
CA MET A 11 -16.21 -7.50 3.37
C MET A 11 -15.71 -8.87 3.84
N ILE A 12 -16.43 -9.90 3.44
CA ILE A 12 -15.96 -11.29 3.45
C ILE A 12 -15.70 -11.71 2.00
N GLN A 13 -14.49 -12.15 1.73
CA GLN A 13 -14.17 -12.76 0.44
C GLN A 13 -14.12 -14.27 0.59
N THR A 14 -15.08 -14.94 -0.04
CA THR A 14 -15.09 -16.40 -0.19
C THR A 14 -14.58 -16.75 -1.58
N ASN A 15 -13.33 -17.23 -1.71
CA ASN A 15 -12.86 -17.71 -3.00
C ASN A 15 -13.38 -19.14 -3.22
N LEU A 16 -14.65 -19.25 -3.63
CA LEU A 16 -15.34 -20.52 -3.84
C LEU A 16 -14.60 -21.35 -4.88
N ARG A 17 -14.27 -22.59 -4.51
CA ARG A 17 -13.78 -23.58 -5.46
C ARG A 17 -14.98 -24.15 -6.24
N GLU A 18 -14.73 -24.76 -7.37
CA GLU A 18 -15.82 -25.40 -8.14
C GLU A 18 -16.65 -26.39 -7.31
N ILE A 19 -15.96 -27.21 -6.51
CA ILE A 19 -16.59 -28.22 -5.65
C ILE A 19 -17.48 -27.63 -4.55
N ASP A 20 -17.22 -26.39 -4.12
CA ASP A 20 -18.00 -25.75 -3.06
C ASP A 20 -19.44 -25.45 -3.49
N MET A 21 -19.73 -25.47 -4.81
CA MET A 21 -21.06 -25.26 -5.35
C MET A 21 -21.91 -26.55 -5.35
N GLN A 22 -21.37 -27.69 -4.95
CA GLN A 22 -22.06 -28.99 -5.05
C GLN A 22 -23.28 -29.06 -4.12
N ASP A 23 -23.16 -28.57 -2.92
CA ASP A 23 -24.18 -28.62 -1.87
C ASP A 23 -24.34 -27.27 -1.15
N LEU A 24 -24.02 -26.18 -1.85
CA LEU A 24 -24.13 -24.83 -1.31
C LEU A 24 -25.60 -24.50 -1.02
N SER A 25 -25.91 -24.15 0.23
CA SER A 25 -27.22 -23.59 0.64
C SER A 25 -27.11 -22.06 0.75
N ALA A 26 -27.95 -21.36 0.03
CA ALA A 26 -28.00 -19.89 0.05
C ALA A 26 -28.35 -19.36 1.45
N GLU A 27 -29.32 -19.99 2.12
CA GLU A 27 -29.73 -19.63 3.48
C GLU A 27 -28.59 -19.76 4.47
N ARG A 28 -27.83 -20.88 4.39
CA ARG A 28 -26.69 -21.11 5.26
C ARG A 28 -25.57 -20.13 4.99
N PHE A 29 -25.27 -19.89 3.73
CA PHE A 29 -24.23 -18.97 3.28
C PHE A 29 -24.51 -17.54 3.79
N VAL A 30 -25.74 -17.04 3.65
CA VAL A 30 -26.12 -15.72 4.12
C VAL A 30 -26.16 -15.65 5.66
N ALA A 31 -26.58 -16.73 6.33
CA ALA A 31 -26.54 -16.81 7.79
C ALA A 31 -25.11 -16.70 8.32
N ASP A 32 -24.15 -17.36 7.67
CA ASP A 32 -22.73 -17.27 8.02
C ASP A 32 -22.18 -15.86 7.81
N LEU A 33 -22.53 -15.19 6.70
CA LEU A 33 -22.14 -13.78 6.46
C LEU A 33 -22.69 -12.84 7.55
N LYS A 34 -23.94 -13.03 7.96
CA LYS A 34 -24.57 -12.25 9.05
C LYS A 34 -23.88 -12.47 10.38
N ASP A 35 -23.49 -13.70 10.69
CA ASP A 35 -22.75 -14.06 11.89
C ASP A 35 -21.35 -13.41 11.94
N PHE A 36 -20.79 -13.08 10.77
CA PHE A 36 -19.58 -12.26 10.61
C PHE A 36 -19.86 -10.76 10.56
N HIS A 37 -21.10 -10.29 10.71
CA HIS A 37 -21.46 -8.88 10.56
C HIS A 37 -21.05 -8.27 9.20
N ALA A 38 -20.99 -9.08 8.15
CA ALA A 38 -20.61 -8.66 6.81
C ALA A 38 -21.69 -7.75 6.18
N THR A 39 -21.23 -6.73 5.46
CA THR A 39 -22.07 -5.84 4.63
C THR A 39 -21.80 -6.01 3.16
N VAL A 40 -20.64 -6.59 2.81
CA VAL A 40 -20.21 -6.87 1.44
C VAL A 40 -19.66 -8.28 1.38
N VAL A 41 -20.01 -9.01 0.33
CA VAL A 41 -19.37 -10.29 0.01
C VAL A 41 -18.78 -10.24 -1.40
N LEU A 42 -17.58 -10.80 -1.55
CA LEU A 42 -16.96 -11.02 -2.86
C LEU A 42 -16.89 -12.52 -3.12
N LEU A 43 -17.48 -12.97 -4.22
CA LEU A 43 -17.55 -14.39 -4.57
C LEU A 43 -17.33 -14.67 -6.05
N ASN A 44 -16.81 -15.85 -6.35
CA ASN A 44 -16.49 -16.26 -7.73
C ASN A 44 -17.75 -16.38 -8.57
N ALA A 45 -17.77 -15.73 -9.72
CA ALA A 45 -18.91 -15.72 -10.63
C ALA A 45 -18.56 -16.18 -12.05
N ALA A 46 -17.45 -15.70 -12.62
CA ALA A 46 -17.14 -15.87 -14.03
C ALA A 46 -15.65 -15.96 -14.33
N GLY A 47 -15.32 -16.19 -15.60
CA GLY A 47 -13.97 -16.23 -16.15
C GLY A 47 -13.46 -17.65 -16.36
N ILE A 48 -12.53 -18.15 -15.53
CA ILE A 48 -12.00 -19.52 -15.66
C ILE A 48 -13.15 -20.56 -15.68
N SER A 49 -14.18 -20.32 -14.87
CA SER A 49 -15.34 -21.18 -14.75
C SER A 49 -16.58 -20.33 -14.45
N ALA A 50 -17.70 -20.66 -15.09
CA ALA A 50 -18.99 -20.05 -14.81
C ALA A 50 -19.60 -20.63 -13.53
N GLY A 51 -19.88 -19.81 -12.53
CA GLY A 51 -20.65 -20.18 -11.33
C GLY A 51 -22.16 -20.24 -11.56
N TYR A 52 -22.62 -20.18 -12.80
CA TYR A 52 -24.01 -20.21 -13.23
C TYR A 52 -24.18 -21.01 -14.53
N ASP A 53 -25.42 -21.25 -14.95
CA ASP A 53 -25.75 -21.99 -16.18
C ASP A 53 -25.52 -21.12 -17.42
N THR A 54 -24.26 -20.89 -17.79
CA THR A 54 -23.86 -20.10 -18.97
C THR A 54 -24.36 -20.75 -20.26
N LYS A 55 -24.69 -19.92 -21.26
CA LYS A 55 -25.07 -20.35 -22.62
C LYS A 55 -23.92 -20.13 -23.61
N LEU A 56 -22.83 -19.53 -23.19
CA LEU A 56 -21.69 -19.24 -24.04
C LEU A 56 -20.80 -20.47 -24.21
N PRO A 57 -20.56 -20.97 -25.44
CA PRO A 57 -19.82 -22.21 -25.67
C PRO A 57 -18.35 -22.14 -25.26
N TYR A 58 -17.80 -20.94 -25.19
CA TYR A 58 -16.40 -20.65 -24.79
C TYR A 58 -16.24 -20.29 -23.32
N HIS A 59 -17.30 -20.36 -22.50
CA HIS A 59 -17.23 -20.14 -21.05
C HIS A 59 -17.51 -21.48 -20.35
N SER A 60 -16.48 -22.08 -19.76
CA SER A 60 -16.60 -23.39 -19.11
C SER A 60 -17.53 -23.34 -17.93
N LYS A 61 -18.64 -24.09 -17.98
CA LYS A 61 -19.56 -24.25 -16.85
C LYS A 61 -18.88 -25.03 -15.73
N ASN A 62 -19.10 -24.60 -14.48
CA ASN A 62 -18.71 -25.37 -13.31
C ASN A 62 -19.49 -26.69 -13.26
N PRO A 63 -18.82 -27.85 -13.20
CA PRO A 63 -19.49 -29.14 -13.20
C PRO A 63 -20.24 -29.50 -11.92
N TYR A 64 -20.04 -28.72 -10.84
CA TYR A 64 -20.60 -28.99 -9.52
C TYR A 64 -21.77 -28.06 -9.14
N LEU A 65 -22.48 -27.47 -10.11
CA LEU A 65 -23.64 -26.61 -9.85
C LEU A 65 -24.88 -27.42 -9.47
N THR A 66 -24.89 -28.05 -8.31
CA THR A 66 -26.00 -28.88 -7.82
C THR A 66 -26.60 -28.36 -6.50
N GLY A 67 -25.96 -27.40 -5.85
CA GLY A 67 -26.52 -26.61 -4.76
C GLY A 67 -27.38 -25.45 -5.27
N ASP A 68 -27.66 -24.47 -4.41
CA ASP A 68 -28.37 -23.26 -4.80
C ASP A 68 -27.60 -22.45 -5.85
N SER A 69 -28.35 -21.77 -6.70
CA SER A 69 -27.77 -20.92 -7.77
C SER A 69 -27.18 -19.63 -7.22
N LEU A 70 -26.27 -19.02 -7.99
CA LEU A 70 -25.74 -17.69 -7.65
C LEU A 70 -26.85 -16.63 -7.63
N GLU A 71 -27.84 -16.73 -8.51
CA GLU A 71 -29.02 -15.85 -8.52
C GLU A 71 -29.71 -15.83 -7.15
N ARG A 72 -30.01 -17.02 -6.60
CA ARG A 72 -30.63 -17.14 -5.28
C ARG A 72 -29.74 -16.60 -4.16
N ILE A 73 -28.43 -16.83 -4.23
CA ILE A 73 -27.48 -16.32 -3.21
C ILE A 73 -27.47 -14.80 -3.23
N VAL A 74 -27.40 -14.17 -4.41
CA VAL A 74 -27.40 -12.72 -4.56
C VAL A 74 -28.72 -12.12 -4.08
N ASP A 75 -29.86 -12.69 -4.49
CA ASP A 75 -31.19 -12.24 -4.04
C ASP A 75 -31.28 -12.27 -2.50
N LEU A 76 -30.84 -13.37 -1.89
CA LEU A 76 -30.93 -13.55 -0.45
C LEU A 76 -29.92 -12.63 0.30
N CYS A 77 -28.75 -12.33 -0.28
CA CYS A 77 -27.83 -11.32 0.23
C CYS A 77 -28.51 -9.95 0.24
N HIS A 78 -29.13 -9.54 -0.86
CA HIS A 78 -29.82 -8.26 -0.98
C HIS A 78 -31.00 -8.15 -0.01
N GLU A 79 -31.81 -9.19 0.16
CA GLU A 79 -32.89 -9.24 1.17
C GLU A 79 -32.39 -9.02 2.60
N ASN A 80 -31.10 -9.31 2.87
CA ASN A 80 -30.44 -9.14 4.15
C ASN A 80 -29.49 -7.93 4.23
N GLY A 81 -29.53 -7.01 3.23
CA GLY A 81 -28.73 -5.79 3.20
C GLY A 81 -27.24 -6.04 2.97
N ILE A 82 -26.87 -7.14 2.31
CA ILE A 82 -25.48 -7.49 1.97
C ILE A 82 -25.27 -7.25 0.48
N ARG A 83 -24.29 -6.41 0.13
CA ARG A 83 -23.85 -6.16 -1.25
C ARG A 83 -22.99 -7.28 -1.78
N VAL A 84 -23.11 -7.58 -3.06
CA VAL A 84 -22.41 -8.71 -3.68
C VAL A 84 -21.52 -8.26 -4.84
N ILE A 85 -20.21 -8.49 -4.70
CA ILE A 85 -19.22 -8.21 -5.76
C ILE A 85 -18.90 -9.50 -6.49
N ALA A 86 -19.09 -9.52 -7.82
CA ALA A 86 -18.68 -10.60 -8.68
C ALA A 86 -17.16 -10.63 -8.83
N ARG A 87 -16.52 -11.76 -8.51
CA ARG A 87 -15.12 -12.01 -8.87
C ARG A 87 -15.07 -12.73 -10.21
N ALA A 88 -14.44 -12.12 -11.18
CA ALA A 88 -14.13 -12.73 -12.48
C ALA A 88 -12.62 -12.89 -12.67
N ASP A 89 -12.21 -13.99 -13.31
CA ASP A 89 -10.80 -14.24 -13.62
C ASP A 89 -10.66 -14.65 -15.10
N PHE A 90 -10.28 -13.68 -15.92
CA PHE A 90 -10.06 -13.87 -17.35
C PHE A 90 -8.61 -14.17 -17.70
N SER A 91 -7.73 -14.30 -16.70
CA SER A 91 -6.30 -14.56 -16.93
C SER A 91 -6.05 -15.96 -17.50
N LYS A 92 -6.96 -16.90 -17.29
CA LYS A 92 -6.80 -18.30 -17.70
C LYS A 92 -8.08 -18.88 -18.29
N VAL A 93 -7.90 -19.89 -19.11
CA VAL A 93 -8.99 -20.76 -19.60
C VAL A 93 -8.68 -22.22 -19.30
N LYS A 94 -9.72 -23.06 -19.23
CA LYS A 94 -9.56 -24.50 -19.12
C LYS A 94 -9.11 -25.08 -20.47
N LYS A 95 -8.57 -26.30 -20.44
CA LYS A 95 -8.03 -27.00 -21.60
C LYS A 95 -9.07 -27.18 -22.72
N ASN A 96 -10.33 -27.46 -22.40
CA ASN A 96 -11.41 -27.58 -23.41
C ASN A 96 -11.64 -26.27 -24.18
N VAL A 97 -11.54 -25.10 -23.54
CA VAL A 97 -11.67 -23.81 -24.22
C VAL A 97 -10.42 -23.53 -25.05
N TYR A 98 -9.23 -23.83 -24.52
CA TYR A 98 -7.97 -23.69 -25.27
C TYR A 98 -7.94 -24.54 -26.53
N GLU A 99 -8.49 -25.76 -26.49
CA GLU A 99 -8.56 -26.65 -27.67
C GLU A 99 -9.45 -26.07 -28.77
N MET A 100 -10.48 -25.31 -28.42
CA MET A 100 -11.31 -24.56 -29.36
C MET A 100 -10.67 -23.26 -29.86
N HIS A 101 -9.90 -22.59 -29.00
CA HIS A 101 -9.35 -21.26 -29.23
C HIS A 101 -7.86 -21.16 -28.82
N PRO A 102 -6.96 -21.91 -29.49
CA PRO A 102 -5.53 -21.91 -29.12
C PRO A 102 -4.84 -20.55 -29.34
N GLU A 103 -5.43 -19.65 -30.13
CA GLU A 103 -4.95 -18.31 -30.41
C GLU A 103 -5.09 -17.35 -29.22
N TRP A 104 -5.90 -17.69 -28.20
CA TRP A 104 -6.08 -16.85 -27.00
C TRP A 104 -4.95 -17.00 -25.98
N ALA A 105 -4.14 -18.05 -26.13
CA ALA A 105 -3.11 -18.38 -25.15
C ALA A 105 -1.92 -17.40 -25.18
N PHE A 106 -1.38 -17.16 -23.99
CA PHE A 106 -0.04 -16.63 -23.82
C PHE A 106 0.97 -17.52 -24.56
N ARG A 107 1.93 -16.91 -25.24
CA ARG A 107 3.05 -17.60 -25.90
C ARG A 107 4.37 -17.01 -25.48
N THR A 108 5.33 -17.85 -25.12
CA THR A 108 6.73 -17.42 -24.93
C THR A 108 7.33 -16.98 -26.27
N GLU A 109 8.55 -16.45 -26.25
CA GLU A 109 9.34 -16.15 -27.46
C GLU A 109 9.50 -17.38 -28.37
N HIS A 110 9.60 -18.58 -27.75
CA HIS A 110 9.76 -19.86 -28.47
C HIS A 110 8.43 -20.49 -28.90
N GLY A 111 7.30 -19.84 -28.61
CA GLY A 111 5.97 -20.32 -28.95
C GLY A 111 5.34 -21.25 -27.92
N ASP A 112 6.02 -21.54 -26.80
CA ASP A 112 5.47 -22.38 -25.73
C ASP A 112 4.31 -21.69 -25.02
N VAL A 113 3.39 -22.53 -24.52
CA VAL A 113 2.21 -22.07 -23.77
C VAL A 113 2.55 -22.03 -22.28
N MET A 114 2.07 -21.00 -21.58
CA MET A 114 2.08 -20.98 -20.12
C MET A 114 0.89 -21.80 -19.61
N GLU A 115 1.15 -23.02 -19.20
CA GLU A 115 0.14 -23.98 -18.73
C GLU A 115 0.54 -24.53 -17.36
N GLN A 116 -0.44 -24.61 -16.46
CA GLN A 116 -0.27 -25.23 -15.16
C GLN A 116 -1.57 -25.95 -14.74
N ASN A 117 -1.47 -27.25 -14.46
CA ASN A 117 -2.57 -28.08 -13.94
C ASN A 117 -3.86 -28.03 -14.81
N GLY A 118 -3.72 -27.97 -16.14
CA GLY A 118 -4.84 -27.92 -17.07
C GLY A 118 -5.46 -26.53 -17.28
N PHE A 119 -4.85 -25.50 -16.70
CA PHE A 119 -5.22 -24.10 -16.91
C PHE A 119 -4.19 -23.40 -17.79
N ILE A 120 -4.66 -22.79 -18.86
CA ILE A 120 -3.84 -22.11 -19.85
C ILE A 120 -3.97 -20.61 -19.68
N GLN A 121 -2.82 -19.94 -19.50
CA GLN A 121 -2.75 -18.48 -19.38
C GLN A 121 -3.20 -17.82 -20.68
N THR A 122 -4.11 -16.83 -20.60
CA THR A 122 -4.54 -16.01 -21.72
C THR A 122 -3.67 -14.79 -21.88
N CYS A 123 -3.75 -14.15 -23.05
CA CYS A 123 -3.05 -12.91 -23.32
C CYS A 123 -3.98 -11.71 -23.10
N LEU A 124 -3.52 -10.68 -22.36
CA LEU A 124 -4.29 -9.45 -22.19
C LEU A 124 -4.60 -8.74 -23.52
N CYS A 125 -3.70 -8.80 -24.51
CA CYS A 125 -3.94 -8.23 -25.83
C CYS A 125 -4.79 -9.11 -26.74
N GLY A 126 -5.13 -10.34 -26.31
CA GLY A 126 -5.90 -11.31 -27.09
C GLY A 126 -7.40 -11.11 -27.02
N ASP A 127 -8.12 -11.59 -28.02
CA ASP A 127 -9.57 -11.44 -28.17
C ASP A 127 -10.34 -11.94 -26.96
N TYR A 128 -9.86 -12.98 -26.25
CA TYR A 128 -10.54 -13.49 -25.07
C TYR A 128 -10.73 -12.38 -24.02
N GLN A 129 -9.67 -11.68 -23.65
CA GLN A 129 -9.80 -10.59 -22.68
C GLN A 129 -10.34 -9.29 -23.29
N GLN A 130 -10.01 -9.01 -24.57
CA GLN A 130 -10.38 -7.75 -25.23
C GLN A 130 -11.84 -7.72 -25.71
N LYS A 131 -12.46 -8.89 -25.95
CA LYS A 131 -13.80 -9.00 -26.51
C LYS A 131 -14.67 -9.99 -25.73
N PHE A 132 -14.30 -11.26 -25.68
CA PHE A 132 -15.15 -12.33 -25.12
C PHE A 132 -15.37 -12.20 -23.60
N ALA A 133 -14.45 -11.59 -22.87
CA ALA A 133 -14.66 -11.25 -21.46
C ALA A 133 -15.85 -10.31 -21.26
N PHE A 134 -16.05 -9.34 -22.15
CA PHE A 134 -17.19 -8.42 -22.11
C PHE A 134 -18.51 -9.14 -22.41
N GLU A 135 -18.53 -10.07 -23.38
CA GLU A 135 -19.71 -10.90 -23.69
C GLU A 135 -20.08 -11.79 -22.48
N ILE A 136 -19.09 -12.34 -21.78
CA ILE A 136 -19.29 -13.12 -20.54
C ILE A 136 -19.88 -12.24 -19.44
N LEU A 137 -19.39 -11.01 -19.28
CA LEU A 137 -19.90 -10.09 -18.28
C LEU A 137 -21.30 -9.57 -18.64
N GLU A 138 -21.59 -9.37 -19.93
CA GLU A 138 -22.94 -9.01 -20.40
C GLU A 138 -23.96 -10.11 -20.04
N GLU A 139 -23.62 -11.38 -20.27
CA GLU A 139 -24.44 -12.52 -19.84
C GLU A 139 -24.60 -12.56 -18.31
N LEU A 140 -23.50 -12.38 -17.58
CA LEU A 140 -23.48 -12.43 -16.11
C LEU A 140 -24.39 -11.35 -15.49
N PHE A 141 -24.14 -10.08 -15.80
CA PHE A 141 -24.90 -8.95 -15.25
C PHE A 141 -26.32 -8.85 -15.81
N GLY A 142 -26.56 -9.39 -17.01
CA GLY A 142 -27.92 -9.50 -17.55
C GLY A 142 -28.78 -10.54 -16.82
N ARG A 143 -28.16 -11.43 -16.05
CA ARG A 143 -28.87 -12.50 -15.31
C ARG A 143 -28.89 -12.27 -13.81
N ILE A 144 -27.78 -11.76 -13.24
CA ILE A 144 -27.55 -11.70 -11.80
C ILE A 144 -27.21 -10.25 -11.44
N PRO A 145 -27.98 -9.62 -10.55
CA PRO A 145 -27.81 -8.21 -10.22
C PRO A 145 -26.66 -7.98 -9.22
N PHE A 146 -25.42 -8.26 -9.62
CA PHE A 146 -24.26 -7.95 -8.81
C PHE A 146 -24.07 -6.44 -8.61
N ASP A 147 -23.62 -6.03 -7.42
CA ASP A 147 -23.36 -4.63 -7.05
C ASP A 147 -21.97 -4.16 -7.48
N GLY A 148 -21.08 -5.05 -7.88
CA GLY A 148 -19.73 -4.70 -8.29
C GLY A 148 -19.01 -5.79 -9.04
N LEU A 149 -17.85 -5.42 -9.60
CA LEU A 149 -16.93 -6.33 -10.30
C LEU A 149 -15.52 -6.21 -9.72
N TYR A 150 -14.90 -7.36 -9.49
CA TYR A 150 -13.48 -7.54 -9.23
C TYR A 150 -12.86 -8.43 -10.30
N CYS A 151 -11.90 -7.90 -11.06
CA CYS A 151 -11.16 -8.67 -12.07
C CYS A 151 -9.86 -9.22 -11.48
N ASN A 152 -9.87 -10.50 -11.10
CA ASN A 152 -8.70 -11.15 -10.54
C ASN A 152 -7.60 -11.34 -11.59
N MET A 153 -6.33 -11.25 -11.17
CA MET A 153 -5.15 -11.46 -12.01
C MET A 153 -5.16 -10.61 -13.30
N GLY A 154 -5.79 -9.43 -13.25
CA GLY A 154 -5.79 -8.49 -14.37
C GLY A 154 -4.37 -8.01 -14.68
N GLY A 155 -4.01 -7.99 -15.97
CA GLY A 155 -2.72 -7.47 -16.43
C GLY A 155 -1.85 -8.50 -17.16
N PHE A 156 -0.59 -8.10 -17.39
CA PHE A 156 0.40 -8.91 -18.10
C PHE A 156 1.05 -9.91 -17.14
N GLN A 157 0.53 -11.11 -17.09
CA GLN A 157 1.09 -12.19 -16.26
C GLN A 157 2.34 -12.76 -16.92
N THR A 158 3.36 -13.05 -16.12
CA THR A 158 4.65 -13.60 -16.59
C THR A 158 5.09 -14.84 -15.82
N ARG A 159 4.38 -15.17 -14.72
CA ARG A 159 4.72 -16.27 -13.83
C ARG A 159 3.50 -17.13 -13.51
N ASP A 160 3.75 -18.42 -13.31
CA ASP A 160 2.74 -19.34 -12.77
C ASP A 160 2.72 -19.29 -11.22
N TYR A 161 1.86 -20.13 -10.60
CA TYR A 161 1.75 -20.23 -9.13
C TYR A 161 2.96 -20.92 -8.44
N GLU A 162 3.87 -21.52 -9.21
CA GLU A 162 5.15 -22.06 -8.73
C GLU A 162 6.28 -21.05 -8.92
N PHE A 163 5.94 -19.80 -9.31
CA PHE A 163 6.87 -18.69 -9.58
C PHE A 163 7.85 -18.94 -10.74
N ARG A 164 7.57 -19.95 -11.62
CA ARG A 164 8.32 -20.12 -12.84
C ARG A 164 8.07 -18.93 -13.77
N ASP A 165 9.15 -18.25 -14.19
CA ASP A 165 9.07 -17.11 -15.08
C ASP A 165 9.09 -17.56 -16.55
N TYR A 166 8.05 -17.21 -17.29
CA TYR A 166 7.88 -17.50 -18.72
C TYR A 166 8.26 -16.31 -19.61
N GLY A 167 8.76 -15.23 -19.01
CA GLY A 167 9.00 -13.99 -19.73
C GLY A 167 7.71 -13.21 -19.98
N PHE A 168 7.67 -12.43 -21.03
CA PHE A 168 6.47 -11.68 -21.45
C PHE A 168 5.87 -12.31 -22.72
N CYS A 169 4.61 -11.98 -23.01
CA CYS A 169 3.87 -12.64 -24.09
C CYS A 169 4.33 -12.20 -25.47
N HIS A 170 4.62 -13.17 -26.32
CA HIS A 170 5.01 -13.01 -27.72
C HIS A 170 3.94 -13.54 -28.69
N CYS A 171 2.69 -13.72 -28.27
CA CYS A 171 1.62 -14.14 -29.15
C CYS A 171 1.37 -13.11 -30.28
N ARG A 172 0.63 -13.53 -31.30
CA ARG A 172 0.29 -12.67 -32.44
C ARG A 172 -0.34 -11.35 -32.02
N SER A 173 -1.32 -11.41 -31.11
CA SER A 173 -2.04 -10.21 -30.65
C SER A 173 -1.11 -9.21 -29.93
N CYS A 174 -0.15 -9.66 -29.10
CA CYS A 174 0.84 -8.79 -28.48
C CYS A 174 1.74 -8.12 -29.51
N ARG A 175 2.23 -8.87 -30.50
CA ARG A 175 3.08 -8.33 -31.57
C ARG A 175 2.35 -7.27 -32.40
N GLU A 176 1.12 -7.55 -32.80
CA GLU A 176 0.29 -6.64 -33.58
C GLU A 176 -0.08 -5.38 -32.77
N ALA A 177 -0.48 -5.52 -31.51
CA ALA A 177 -0.83 -4.40 -30.64
C ALA A 177 0.38 -3.49 -30.35
N PHE A 178 1.54 -4.07 -30.04
CA PHE A 178 2.74 -3.29 -29.79
C PHE A 178 3.24 -2.56 -31.06
N ARG A 179 3.21 -3.26 -32.22
CA ARG A 179 3.54 -2.63 -33.51
C ARG A 179 2.61 -1.46 -33.84
N SER A 180 1.32 -1.61 -33.56
CA SER A 180 0.35 -0.53 -33.76
C SER A 180 0.60 0.66 -32.83
N TYR A 181 1.04 0.41 -31.61
CA TYR A 181 1.34 1.43 -30.61
C TYR A 181 2.65 2.19 -30.91
N SER A 182 3.74 1.46 -31.19
CA SER A 182 5.10 2.00 -31.24
C SER A 182 5.71 2.08 -32.66
N GLY A 183 5.11 1.39 -33.64
CA GLY A 183 5.71 1.17 -34.96
C GLY A 183 6.89 0.20 -34.98
N LYS A 184 7.20 -0.45 -33.84
CA LYS A 184 8.37 -1.33 -33.66
C LYS A 184 7.96 -2.79 -33.42
N GLU A 185 8.93 -3.69 -33.53
CA GLU A 185 8.76 -5.08 -33.12
C GLU A 185 8.90 -5.21 -31.58
N LEU A 186 8.27 -6.23 -31.01
CA LEU A 186 8.43 -6.54 -29.57
C LEU A 186 9.92 -6.74 -29.24
N PRO A 187 10.38 -6.27 -28.05
CA PRO A 187 11.71 -6.62 -27.56
C PRO A 187 11.83 -8.14 -27.41
N VAL A 188 13.04 -8.67 -27.58
CA VAL A 188 13.30 -10.12 -27.45
C VAL A 188 13.40 -10.52 -25.98
N GLN A 189 14.01 -9.67 -25.15
CA GLN A 189 14.25 -9.92 -23.73
C GLN A 189 14.04 -8.67 -22.88
N ARG A 190 13.98 -8.88 -21.56
CA ARG A 190 13.97 -7.76 -20.60
C ARG A 190 15.37 -7.16 -20.51
N ASP A 191 15.54 -5.98 -21.08
CA ASP A 191 16.78 -5.22 -21.05
C ASP A 191 16.47 -3.74 -20.79
N SER A 192 16.75 -3.28 -19.58
CA SER A 192 16.51 -1.89 -19.19
C SER A 192 17.41 -0.88 -19.93
N SER A 193 18.44 -1.33 -20.63
CA SER A 193 19.29 -0.50 -21.47
C SER A 193 18.76 -0.37 -22.90
N ASP A 194 17.83 -1.23 -23.32
CA ASP A 194 17.16 -1.16 -24.62
C ASP A 194 16.02 -0.14 -24.59
N PRO A 195 16.07 0.91 -25.42
CA PRO A 195 14.97 1.87 -25.57
C PRO A 195 13.63 1.22 -25.93
N VAL A 196 13.63 0.10 -26.67
CA VAL A 196 12.41 -0.63 -27.03
C VAL A 196 11.77 -1.26 -25.79
N TRP A 197 12.55 -1.69 -24.79
CA TRP A 197 12.04 -2.19 -23.54
C TRP A 197 11.25 -1.12 -22.75
N SER A 198 11.78 0.09 -22.66
CA SER A 198 11.06 1.21 -22.01
C SER A 198 9.75 1.56 -22.73
N GLU A 199 9.74 1.49 -24.06
CA GLU A 199 8.50 1.64 -24.84
C GLU A 199 7.50 0.52 -24.57
N TYR A 200 7.99 -0.71 -24.42
CA TYR A 200 7.12 -1.85 -24.08
C TYR A 200 6.49 -1.70 -22.67
N GLU A 201 7.24 -1.20 -21.69
CA GLU A 201 6.67 -0.89 -20.37
C GLU A 201 5.58 0.20 -20.45
N ASN A 202 5.77 1.20 -21.26
CA ASN A 202 4.76 2.24 -21.51
C ASN A 202 3.54 1.67 -22.27
N PHE A 203 3.76 0.78 -23.24
CA PHE A 203 2.68 0.06 -23.91
C PHE A 203 1.85 -0.78 -22.93
N GLN A 204 2.48 -1.50 -21.99
CA GLN A 204 1.75 -2.25 -20.97
C GLN A 204 0.85 -1.34 -20.12
N LYS A 205 1.35 -0.18 -19.69
CA LYS A 205 0.55 0.82 -18.97
C LYS A 205 -0.60 1.35 -19.80
N TYR A 206 -0.35 1.66 -21.07
CA TYR A 206 -1.37 2.10 -22.01
C TYR A 206 -2.49 1.07 -22.16
N MET A 207 -2.15 -0.19 -22.42
CA MET A 207 -3.12 -1.28 -22.60
C MET A 207 -3.97 -1.51 -21.34
N LEU A 208 -3.36 -1.47 -20.15
CA LEU A 208 -4.10 -1.60 -18.89
C LEU A 208 -5.05 -0.42 -18.65
N THR A 209 -4.59 0.79 -18.93
CA THR A 209 -5.41 1.99 -18.77
C THR A 209 -6.60 1.99 -19.74
N ASP A 210 -6.37 1.61 -21.00
CA ASP A 210 -7.43 1.48 -22.01
C ASP A 210 -8.44 0.41 -21.62
N TYR A 211 -7.96 -0.77 -21.23
CA TYR A 211 -8.83 -1.87 -20.78
C TYR A 211 -9.72 -1.45 -19.61
N ARG A 212 -9.15 -0.77 -18.60
CA ARG A 212 -9.91 -0.27 -17.46
C ARG A 212 -10.96 0.76 -17.86
N LYS A 213 -10.61 1.70 -18.72
CA LYS A 213 -11.56 2.72 -19.23
C LYS A 213 -12.75 2.06 -19.94
N ARG A 214 -12.49 1.11 -20.83
CA ARG A 214 -13.54 0.38 -21.56
C ARG A 214 -14.40 -0.45 -20.62
N MET A 215 -13.80 -1.15 -19.64
CA MET A 215 -14.52 -1.91 -18.63
C MET A 215 -15.40 -0.99 -17.76
N THR A 216 -14.87 0.15 -17.33
CA THR A 216 -15.63 1.15 -16.56
C THR A 216 -16.84 1.67 -17.35
N SER A 217 -16.64 2.03 -18.63
CA SER A 217 -17.73 2.48 -19.50
C SER A 217 -18.77 1.39 -19.67
N PHE A 218 -18.34 0.18 -19.98
CA PHE A 218 -19.22 -0.97 -20.15
C PHE A 218 -20.09 -1.25 -18.90
N LEU A 219 -19.49 -1.25 -17.71
CA LEU A 219 -20.23 -1.46 -16.48
C LEU A 219 -21.23 -0.34 -16.19
N LYS A 220 -20.85 0.92 -16.45
CA LYS A 220 -21.74 2.09 -16.30
C LYS A 220 -22.89 2.11 -17.31
N ASP A 221 -22.69 1.57 -18.50
CA ASP A 221 -23.76 1.38 -19.49
C ASP A 221 -24.79 0.33 -19.02
N ILE A 222 -24.38 -0.64 -18.20
CA ILE A 222 -25.29 -1.59 -17.55
C ILE A 222 -25.99 -0.91 -16.37
N SER A 223 -25.24 -0.36 -15.41
CA SER A 223 -25.77 0.38 -14.26
C SER A 223 -24.70 1.27 -13.62
N GLY A 224 -25.07 2.50 -13.28
CA GLY A 224 -24.24 3.42 -12.50
C GLY A 224 -23.98 2.96 -11.05
N GLU A 225 -24.73 1.97 -10.56
CA GLU A 225 -24.61 1.40 -9.21
C GLU A 225 -23.63 0.22 -9.13
N ILE A 226 -23.01 -0.18 -10.23
CA ILE A 226 -21.97 -1.22 -10.25
C ILE A 226 -20.63 -0.58 -9.96
N CYS A 227 -19.99 -0.94 -8.83
CA CYS A 227 -18.64 -0.51 -8.51
C CYS A 227 -17.58 -1.38 -9.20
N PHE A 228 -16.45 -0.79 -9.55
CA PHE A 228 -15.36 -1.49 -10.21
C PHE A 228 -14.03 -1.34 -9.47
N ASP A 229 -13.30 -2.44 -9.31
CA ASP A 229 -11.97 -2.46 -8.70
C ASP A 229 -10.98 -1.57 -9.44
N ASP A 230 -10.08 -0.93 -8.69
CA ASP A 230 -9.12 0.08 -9.15
C ASP A 230 -9.74 1.40 -9.69
N VAL A 231 -11.04 1.58 -9.56
CA VAL A 231 -11.77 2.80 -9.99
C VAL A 231 -12.60 3.37 -8.84
N ASP A 232 -13.53 2.60 -8.30
CA ASP A 232 -14.44 3.01 -7.24
C ASP A 232 -13.95 2.55 -5.86
N TYR A 233 -13.33 1.40 -5.81
CA TYR A 233 -12.60 0.87 -4.67
C TYR A 233 -11.30 0.24 -5.18
N ALA A 234 -10.33 0.05 -4.31
CA ALA A 234 -9.11 -0.68 -4.64
C ALA A 234 -8.91 -1.81 -3.65
N ARG A 235 -8.89 -3.04 -4.16
CA ARG A 235 -8.56 -4.21 -3.38
C ARG A 235 -7.05 -4.43 -3.40
N ILE A 236 -6.45 -4.54 -2.22
CA ILE A 236 -5.05 -4.87 -2.01
C ILE A 236 -4.94 -5.92 -0.90
N GLU A 237 -3.84 -6.62 -0.79
CA GLU A 237 -3.69 -7.74 0.14
C GLU A 237 -2.59 -7.51 1.17
N ALA A 238 -2.93 -7.70 2.45
CA ALA A 238 -1.97 -8.01 3.50
C ALA A 238 -1.88 -9.55 3.61
N ALA A 239 -0.94 -10.12 2.85
CA ALA A 239 -0.74 -11.55 2.74
C ALA A 239 0.61 -11.98 3.31
N THR A 240 0.74 -13.25 3.63
CA THR A 240 2.01 -13.93 3.88
C THR A 240 2.26 -14.91 2.75
N GLU A 241 3.52 -15.20 2.50
CA GLU A 241 3.93 -16.27 1.57
C GLU A 241 5.13 -17.00 2.21
N VAL A 242 5.09 -18.32 2.19
CA VAL A 242 6.12 -19.17 2.80
C VAL A 242 7.52 -18.88 2.27
N SER A 243 7.60 -18.47 0.99
CA SER A 243 8.85 -18.07 0.35
C SER A 243 9.30 -16.64 0.68
N THR A 244 8.45 -15.84 1.33
CA THR A 244 8.80 -14.45 1.68
C THR A 244 9.92 -14.43 2.72
N ARG A 245 10.95 -13.62 2.45
CA ARG A 245 12.06 -13.44 3.38
C ARG A 245 11.57 -12.86 4.71
N LEU A 246 12.04 -13.46 5.80
CA LEU A 246 11.71 -13.05 7.15
C LEU A 246 12.67 -11.98 7.69
N PRO A 247 12.25 -11.14 8.66
CA PRO A 247 10.93 -11.10 9.29
C PRO A 247 9.84 -10.53 8.38
N HIS A 248 8.59 -10.87 8.64
CA HIS A 248 7.46 -10.23 7.95
C HIS A 248 7.39 -8.74 8.29
N TRP A 249 7.05 -7.92 7.31
CA TRP A 249 6.86 -6.50 7.54
C TRP A 249 5.54 -6.21 8.24
N ILE A 250 5.63 -5.81 9.52
CA ILE A 250 4.48 -5.67 10.41
C ILE A 250 3.54 -4.52 10.03
N TYR A 251 4.01 -3.53 9.28
CA TYR A 251 3.20 -2.36 8.85
C TYR A 251 2.57 -2.54 7.47
N HIS A 252 2.48 -3.78 6.97
CA HIS A 252 1.99 -4.07 5.62
C HIS A 252 0.56 -3.55 5.42
N ALA A 253 -0.35 -3.86 6.35
CA ALA A 253 -1.74 -3.45 6.23
C ALA A 253 -1.90 -1.93 6.35
N SER A 254 -1.21 -1.30 7.29
CA SER A 254 -1.22 0.16 7.48
C SER A 254 -0.73 0.91 6.23
N SER A 255 0.41 0.49 5.69
CA SER A 255 1.01 1.13 4.52
C SER A 255 0.17 0.91 3.25
N ASN A 256 -0.42 -0.28 3.07
CA ASN A 256 -1.35 -0.52 1.97
C ASN A 256 -2.53 0.48 2.00
N CYS A 257 -3.16 0.66 3.17
CA CYS A 257 -4.27 1.59 3.31
C CYS A 257 -3.84 3.03 3.02
N ARG A 258 -2.73 3.49 3.62
CA ARG A 258 -2.23 4.85 3.40
C ARG A 258 -1.89 5.10 1.93
N ALA A 259 -1.21 4.15 1.26
CA ALA A 259 -0.81 4.29 -0.14
C ALA A 259 -2.00 4.38 -1.12
N ILE A 260 -3.08 3.64 -0.85
CA ILE A 260 -4.30 3.65 -1.67
C ILE A 260 -5.12 4.92 -1.42
N ILE A 261 -5.32 5.28 -0.15
CA ILE A 261 -6.13 6.45 0.24
C ILE A 261 -5.41 7.74 -0.14
N GLY A 262 -4.08 7.75 -0.06
CA GLY A 262 -3.28 8.91 -0.41
C GLY A 262 -3.58 10.11 0.48
N ASP A 263 -3.81 11.26 -0.14
CA ASP A 263 -4.24 12.49 0.52
C ASP A 263 -5.77 12.55 0.77
N GLY A 264 -6.50 11.50 0.43
CA GLY A 264 -7.95 11.39 0.58
C GLY A 264 -8.77 12.05 -0.53
N THR A 265 -8.16 12.75 -1.47
CA THR A 265 -8.90 13.49 -2.52
C THR A 265 -9.53 12.58 -3.57
N SER A 266 -8.98 11.39 -3.80
CA SER A 266 -9.51 10.42 -4.77
C SER A 266 -10.89 9.87 -4.37
N GLY A 267 -11.18 9.82 -3.07
CA GLY A 267 -12.41 9.23 -2.52
C GLY A 267 -12.55 7.74 -2.84
N ILE A 268 -11.44 7.06 -3.18
CA ILE A 268 -11.41 5.62 -3.42
C ILE A 268 -11.50 4.85 -2.10
N ILE A 269 -12.29 3.79 -2.06
CA ILE A 269 -12.36 2.92 -0.89
C ILE A 269 -11.18 1.95 -0.91
N CYS A 270 -10.37 1.93 0.13
CA CYS A 270 -9.32 0.94 0.28
C CYS A 270 -9.87 -0.32 0.96
N SER A 271 -10.00 -1.41 0.23
CA SER A 271 -10.31 -2.74 0.76
C SER A 271 -9.01 -3.53 0.88
N ASN A 272 -8.33 -3.39 2.03
CA ASN A 272 -7.10 -4.13 2.27
C ASN A 272 -7.41 -5.47 2.95
N THR A 273 -7.24 -6.53 2.22
CA THR A 273 -7.65 -7.88 2.61
C THR A 273 -6.68 -8.50 3.60
N SER A 274 -7.18 -8.97 4.74
CA SER A 274 -6.45 -9.88 5.62
C SER A 274 -6.57 -11.31 5.10
N VAL A 275 -5.54 -11.80 4.39
CA VAL A 275 -5.52 -13.13 3.77
C VAL A 275 -5.34 -14.20 4.84
N SER A 276 -6.22 -15.23 4.83
CA SER A 276 -6.25 -16.23 5.87
C SER A 276 -5.08 -17.22 5.84
N TYR A 277 -4.60 -17.58 4.68
CA TYR A 277 -3.59 -18.65 4.55
C TYR A 277 -2.15 -18.11 4.58
N PRO A 278 -1.18 -18.93 5.05
CA PRO A 278 0.21 -18.53 5.14
C PRO A 278 0.98 -18.60 3.82
N GLY A 279 0.39 -19.12 2.76
CA GLY A 279 1.00 -19.22 1.43
C GLY A 279 0.17 -20.04 0.46
N TYR A 280 0.43 -19.92 -0.83
CA TYR A 280 -0.36 -20.55 -1.89
C TYR A 280 -0.45 -22.07 -1.79
N GLY A 281 0.58 -22.74 -1.28
CA GLY A 281 0.57 -24.18 -1.06
C GLY A 281 -0.22 -24.63 0.18
N LEU A 282 -0.58 -23.71 1.08
CA LEU A 282 -1.17 -23.98 2.40
C LEU A 282 -2.55 -23.34 2.57
N ARG A 283 -3.36 -23.29 1.53
CA ARG A 283 -4.63 -22.54 1.47
C ARG A 283 -5.73 -23.03 2.43
N HIS A 284 -5.51 -24.14 3.12
CA HIS A 284 -6.47 -24.72 4.08
C HIS A 284 -6.09 -24.47 5.56
N ALA A 285 -4.96 -23.82 5.80
CA ALA A 285 -4.51 -23.41 7.12
C ALA A 285 -4.71 -21.91 7.28
N SER A 286 -5.01 -21.47 8.52
CA SER A 286 -5.09 -20.04 8.85
C SER A 286 -3.75 -19.53 9.37
N VAL A 287 -3.43 -18.28 9.11
CA VAL A 287 -2.45 -17.54 9.91
C VAL A 287 -3.02 -17.31 11.31
N SER A 288 -2.16 -16.91 12.27
CA SER A 288 -2.62 -16.76 13.66
C SER A 288 -3.76 -15.72 13.80
N PRO A 289 -4.69 -15.95 14.74
CA PRO A 289 -5.72 -14.95 15.06
C PRO A 289 -5.15 -13.58 15.42
N ALA A 290 -4.00 -13.53 16.08
CA ALA A 290 -3.32 -12.28 16.41
C ALA A 290 -2.84 -11.50 15.19
N LEU A 291 -2.36 -12.19 14.14
CA LEU A 291 -1.99 -11.54 12.88
C LEU A 291 -3.21 -10.98 12.14
N HIS A 292 -4.33 -11.70 12.15
CA HIS A 292 -5.58 -11.18 11.60
C HIS A 292 -6.08 -9.95 12.37
N ALA A 293 -6.04 -10.00 13.71
CA ALA A 293 -6.41 -8.85 14.55
C ALA A 293 -5.54 -7.63 14.22
N MET A 294 -4.23 -7.79 14.19
CA MET A 294 -3.29 -6.71 13.87
C MET A 294 -3.62 -6.08 12.51
N ARG A 295 -3.77 -6.88 11.45
CA ARG A 295 -4.08 -6.40 10.09
C ARG A 295 -5.42 -5.66 10.01
N LEU A 296 -6.46 -6.20 10.64
CA LEU A 296 -7.80 -5.60 10.61
C LEU A 296 -7.85 -4.29 11.42
N TRP A 297 -7.19 -4.24 12.58
CA TRP A 297 -7.05 -3.00 13.35
C TRP A 297 -6.21 -1.94 12.61
N GLN A 298 -5.14 -2.36 11.95
CA GLN A 298 -4.33 -1.49 11.09
C GLN A 298 -5.16 -0.92 9.92
N ASN A 299 -6.01 -1.73 9.29
CA ASN A 299 -6.92 -1.25 8.25
C ASN A 299 -7.80 -0.13 8.79
N MET A 300 -8.48 -0.36 9.92
CA MET A 300 -9.34 0.65 10.53
C MET A 300 -8.58 1.91 10.93
N ALA A 301 -7.43 1.76 11.57
CA ALA A 301 -6.61 2.88 12.02
C ALA A 301 -6.14 3.76 10.87
N ASN A 302 -5.98 3.18 9.68
CA ASN A 302 -5.54 3.89 8.48
C ASN A 302 -6.68 4.12 7.46
N LEU A 303 -7.93 4.26 7.95
CA LEU A 303 -9.14 4.60 7.20
C LEU A 303 -9.52 3.58 6.10
N GLY A 304 -8.93 2.39 6.14
CA GLY A 304 -9.27 1.29 5.24
C GLY A 304 -10.55 0.57 5.68
N ALA A 305 -11.17 -0.10 4.72
CA ALA A 305 -12.28 -1.02 4.95
C ALA A 305 -11.81 -2.31 5.64
N LEU A 306 -12.72 -2.98 6.33
CA LEU A 306 -12.46 -4.33 6.83
C LEU A 306 -12.69 -5.35 5.72
N ASP A 307 -11.72 -6.23 5.51
CA ASP A 307 -11.78 -7.28 4.50
C ASP A 307 -11.06 -8.54 5.01
N TYR A 308 -11.77 -9.66 5.03
CA TYR A 308 -11.25 -10.97 5.41
C TYR A 308 -11.44 -11.97 4.28
N TYR A 309 -10.38 -12.67 3.90
CA TYR A 309 -10.36 -13.56 2.76
C TYR A 309 -9.99 -14.99 3.15
N LEU A 310 -10.81 -15.95 2.70
CA LEU A 310 -10.53 -17.39 2.80
C LEU A 310 -10.79 -18.09 1.46
N ILE A 311 -10.21 -19.29 1.33
CA ILE A 311 -10.51 -20.19 0.20
C ILE A 311 -11.66 -21.10 0.60
N GLY A 312 -12.71 -21.11 -0.21
CA GLY A 312 -13.90 -21.93 0.00
C GLY A 312 -14.99 -21.24 0.82
N ARG A 313 -15.83 -22.02 1.45
CA ARG A 313 -16.99 -21.58 2.25
C ARG A 313 -16.65 -21.43 3.73
N LEU A 314 -17.36 -20.58 4.42
CA LEU A 314 -17.22 -20.37 5.87
C LEU A 314 -17.61 -21.63 6.67
N ASP A 315 -18.74 -22.27 6.33
CA ASP A 315 -19.28 -23.44 7.04
C ASP A 315 -18.42 -24.71 6.87
N THR A 316 -17.70 -24.84 5.75
CA THR A 316 -16.83 -25.98 5.46
C THR A 316 -15.33 -25.69 5.64
N ALA A 317 -14.97 -24.49 6.12
CA ALA A 317 -13.57 -24.15 6.37
C ALA A 317 -12.91 -25.15 7.33
N THR A 318 -11.73 -25.65 6.97
CA THR A 318 -10.99 -26.65 7.77
C THR A 318 -10.30 -26.01 8.98
N ASP A 319 -9.88 -24.77 8.86
CA ASP A 319 -9.30 -23.99 9.95
C ASP A 319 -10.16 -22.75 10.23
N ARG A 320 -10.77 -22.71 11.41
CA ARG A 320 -11.67 -21.66 11.89
C ARG A 320 -11.08 -20.89 13.07
N SER A 321 -9.81 -21.09 13.37
CA SER A 321 -9.15 -20.53 14.55
C SER A 321 -9.24 -19.01 14.65
N ALA A 322 -9.30 -18.29 13.49
CA ALA A 322 -9.39 -16.83 13.44
C ALA A 322 -10.84 -16.30 13.42
N PHE A 323 -11.87 -17.13 13.27
CA PHE A 323 -13.24 -16.66 13.02
C PHE A 323 -13.79 -15.77 14.14
N GLU A 324 -13.65 -16.16 15.39
CA GLU A 324 -14.12 -15.36 16.52
C GLU A 324 -13.41 -14.01 16.62
N THR A 325 -12.11 -13.96 16.25
CA THR A 325 -11.37 -12.71 16.20
C THR A 325 -11.92 -11.79 15.11
N VAL A 326 -12.18 -12.31 13.92
CA VAL A 326 -12.75 -11.53 12.80
C VAL A 326 -14.14 -11.03 13.15
N LYS A 327 -15.03 -11.91 13.65
CA LYS A 327 -16.40 -11.53 14.06
C LYS A 327 -16.39 -10.41 15.10
N ARG A 328 -15.55 -10.53 16.14
CA ARG A 328 -15.42 -9.51 17.19
C ARG A 328 -15.03 -8.15 16.62
N ILE A 329 -14.07 -8.10 15.69
CA ILE A 329 -13.61 -6.86 15.09
C ILE A 329 -14.69 -6.26 14.16
N PHE A 330 -15.36 -7.09 13.38
CA PHE A 330 -16.46 -6.65 12.51
C PHE A 330 -17.66 -6.14 13.33
N ALA A 331 -18.02 -6.83 14.43
CA ALA A 331 -19.04 -6.38 15.35
C ALA A 331 -18.68 -5.05 16.04
N PHE A 332 -17.42 -4.86 16.42
CA PHE A 332 -16.95 -3.58 16.95
C PHE A 332 -17.12 -2.46 15.91
N ARG A 333 -16.74 -2.70 14.66
CA ARG A 333 -16.89 -1.72 13.58
C ARG A 333 -18.37 -1.40 13.34
N GLU A 334 -19.24 -2.41 13.30
CA GLU A 334 -20.71 -2.22 13.17
C GLU A 334 -21.27 -1.31 14.26
N LYS A 335 -20.94 -1.61 15.52
CA LYS A 335 -21.38 -0.80 16.69
C LYS A 335 -20.95 0.67 16.56
N HIS A 336 -19.84 0.95 15.90
CA HIS A 336 -19.25 2.27 15.82
C HIS A 336 -19.24 2.86 14.39
N ASP A 337 -19.98 2.30 13.44
CA ASP A 337 -20.00 2.73 12.04
C ASP A 337 -20.15 4.24 11.86
N ALA A 338 -20.99 4.88 12.69
CA ALA A 338 -21.23 6.33 12.62
C ALA A 338 -19.97 7.16 12.93
N VAL A 339 -19.08 6.66 13.81
CA VAL A 339 -17.83 7.34 14.18
C VAL A 339 -16.80 7.28 13.06
N TYR A 340 -16.82 6.22 12.27
CA TYR A 340 -15.85 5.98 11.20
C TYR A 340 -16.28 6.52 9.82
N ARG A 341 -17.42 7.24 9.76
CA ARG A 341 -17.87 7.88 8.52
C ARG A 341 -17.16 9.21 8.30
N ASN A 342 -16.84 9.51 7.04
CA ASN A 342 -16.30 10.80 6.61
C ASN A 342 -15.02 11.22 7.36
N LEU A 343 -14.21 10.25 7.78
CA LEU A 343 -12.93 10.53 8.39
C LEU A 343 -11.90 10.83 7.31
N HIS A 344 -11.08 11.84 7.57
CA HIS A 344 -9.91 12.19 6.78
C HIS A 344 -8.67 12.32 7.66
N SER A 345 -7.50 11.97 7.12
CA SER A 345 -6.23 12.06 7.85
C SER A 345 -5.88 13.53 8.13
N THR A 346 -5.42 13.81 9.36
CA THR A 346 -4.87 15.10 9.77
C THR A 346 -3.35 15.13 9.73
N ALA A 347 -2.73 14.18 9.03
CA ALA A 347 -1.29 14.04 8.92
C ALA A 347 -0.63 15.31 8.33
N SER A 348 0.47 15.75 8.94
CA SER A 348 1.29 16.86 8.46
C SER A 348 2.50 16.44 7.61
N VAL A 349 2.68 15.15 7.41
CA VAL A 349 3.76 14.55 6.61
C VAL A 349 3.18 13.74 5.47
N LEU A 350 3.74 13.92 4.26
CA LEU A 350 3.39 13.14 3.07
C LEU A 350 4.61 12.39 2.57
N LEU A 351 4.57 11.06 2.54
CA LEU A 351 5.61 10.21 1.99
C LEU A 351 5.22 9.73 0.60
N ARG A 352 6.04 10.07 -0.41
CA ARG A 352 5.85 9.55 -1.76
C ARG A 352 6.31 8.11 -1.85
N ARG A 353 5.40 7.24 -2.29
CA ARG A 353 5.67 5.83 -2.63
C ARG A 353 6.03 5.71 -4.10
N LYS A 354 6.85 4.72 -4.43
CA LYS A 354 7.20 4.39 -5.81
C LYS A 354 6.14 3.52 -6.47
N ASP A 355 5.63 2.56 -5.73
CA ASP A 355 4.72 1.52 -6.22
C ASP A 355 3.65 1.18 -5.18
N ARG A 356 2.46 0.77 -5.66
CA ARG A 356 1.33 0.42 -4.76
C ARG A 356 1.51 -0.95 -4.09
N TRP A 357 2.23 -1.87 -4.73
CA TRP A 357 2.30 -3.26 -4.28
C TRP A 357 3.46 -3.51 -3.32
N VAL A 358 4.58 -2.85 -3.56
CA VAL A 358 5.82 -3.10 -2.81
C VAL A 358 6.48 -1.78 -2.40
N ALA A 359 6.66 -1.59 -1.09
CA ALA A 359 7.52 -0.54 -0.59
C ALA A 359 8.99 -0.93 -0.77
N THR A 360 9.82 0.00 -1.24
CA THR A 360 11.28 -0.19 -1.26
C THR A 360 11.83 -0.26 0.17
N GLU A 361 13.05 -0.79 0.34
CA GLU A 361 13.66 -0.84 1.68
C GLU A 361 13.88 0.57 2.26
N GLU A 362 14.13 1.56 1.41
CA GLU A 362 14.25 2.96 1.84
C GLU A 362 12.90 3.51 2.33
N GLU A 363 11.81 3.29 1.57
CA GLU A 363 10.46 3.66 1.99
C GLU A 363 10.05 2.96 3.29
N LYS A 364 10.32 1.66 3.43
CA LYS A 364 10.04 0.91 4.67
C LYS A 364 10.74 1.51 5.87
N GLY A 365 11.98 1.94 5.74
CA GLY A 365 12.71 2.58 6.82
C GLY A 365 12.09 3.91 7.25
N TRP A 366 11.67 4.75 6.30
CA TRP A 366 10.97 6.00 6.60
C TRP A 366 9.58 5.76 7.20
N ILE A 367 8.83 4.79 6.68
CA ILE A 367 7.54 4.37 7.26
C ILE A 367 7.72 3.90 8.71
N ARG A 368 8.75 3.09 8.98
CA ARG A 368 9.06 2.62 10.32
C ARG A 368 9.38 3.79 11.27
N VAL A 369 10.29 4.66 10.90
CA VAL A 369 10.70 5.74 11.80
C VAL A 369 9.56 6.71 12.09
N LEU A 370 8.71 7.01 11.11
CA LEU A 370 7.52 7.86 11.32
C LEU A 370 6.51 7.17 12.27
N THR A 371 6.25 5.89 12.04
CA THR A 371 5.33 5.10 12.89
C THR A 371 5.89 4.96 14.32
N GLU A 372 7.15 4.56 14.45
CA GLU A 372 7.83 4.33 15.74
C GLU A 372 8.12 5.61 16.52
N ALA A 373 8.16 6.77 15.85
CA ALA A 373 8.22 8.10 16.46
C ALA A 373 6.84 8.72 16.72
N HIS A 374 5.77 8.02 16.37
CA HIS A 374 4.37 8.47 16.50
C HIS A 374 4.13 9.84 15.86
N ILE A 375 4.66 10.02 14.65
CA ILE A 375 4.43 11.19 13.81
C ILE A 375 3.41 10.80 12.74
N PRO A 376 2.17 11.33 12.78
CA PRO A 376 1.15 10.99 11.80
C PRO A 376 1.56 11.39 10.38
N PHE A 377 1.42 10.46 9.43
CA PHE A 377 1.78 10.66 8.03
C PHE A 377 0.82 9.97 7.07
N ALA A 378 0.75 10.49 5.86
CA ALA A 378 0.10 9.86 4.70
C ALA A 378 1.15 9.33 3.73
N GLU A 379 0.77 8.32 2.95
CA GLU A 379 1.56 7.81 1.83
C GLU A 379 0.84 8.15 0.54
N ILE A 380 1.55 8.50 -0.54
CA ILE A 380 0.92 8.87 -1.81
C ILE A 380 1.63 8.22 -2.99
N LEU A 381 0.83 7.73 -3.94
CA LEU A 381 1.32 7.16 -5.20
C LEU A 381 1.56 8.27 -6.25
N PRO A 382 2.44 8.06 -7.25
CA PRO A 382 2.79 9.08 -8.25
C PRO A 382 1.58 9.68 -8.97
N ASP A 383 0.62 8.86 -9.36
CA ASP A 383 -0.58 9.32 -10.08
C ASP A 383 -1.47 10.23 -9.21
N ALA A 384 -1.65 9.86 -7.94
CA ALA A 384 -2.41 10.66 -6.99
C ALA A 384 -1.65 11.95 -6.61
N MET A 385 -0.33 11.89 -6.48
CA MET A 385 0.51 13.04 -6.14
C MET A 385 0.35 14.18 -7.16
N ARG A 386 0.20 13.88 -8.46
CA ARG A 386 0.00 14.90 -9.50
C ARG A 386 -1.31 15.70 -9.35
N GLN A 387 -2.23 15.26 -8.51
CA GLN A 387 -3.53 15.91 -8.25
C GLN A 387 -3.64 16.44 -6.81
N ALA A 388 -2.67 16.10 -5.95
CA ALA A 388 -2.67 16.44 -4.54
C ALA A 388 -2.37 17.92 -4.28
N ASP A 389 -2.95 18.45 -3.23
CA ASP A 389 -2.54 19.74 -2.67
C ASP A 389 -1.44 19.53 -1.62
N LEU A 390 -0.18 19.71 -2.05
CA LEU A 390 0.98 19.53 -1.17
C LEU A 390 1.04 20.57 -0.05
N THR A 391 0.36 21.72 -0.18
CA THR A 391 0.40 22.80 0.85
C THR A 391 -0.29 22.40 2.15
N ARG A 392 -1.09 21.36 2.14
CA ARG A 392 -1.70 20.75 3.34
C ARG A 392 -0.67 20.09 4.27
N TYR A 393 0.51 19.78 3.76
CA TYR A 393 1.56 19.06 4.48
C TYR A 393 2.71 20.00 4.81
N ARG A 394 3.23 19.87 6.00
CA ARG A 394 4.42 20.60 6.43
C ARG A 394 5.69 20.02 5.83
N VAL A 395 5.74 18.69 5.71
CA VAL A 395 6.91 17.96 5.25
C VAL A 395 6.52 16.94 4.17
N GLY A 396 7.22 16.98 3.04
CA GLY A 396 7.19 15.94 2.01
C GLY A 396 8.44 15.06 2.11
N ILE A 397 8.29 13.73 2.04
CA ILE A 397 9.41 12.78 2.05
C ILE A 397 9.51 12.08 0.71
N LEU A 398 10.68 12.16 0.09
CA LEU A 398 11.06 11.47 -1.14
C LEU A 398 12.05 10.37 -0.78
N ALA A 399 11.54 9.21 -0.43
CA ALA A 399 12.29 8.08 0.12
C ALA A 399 12.65 7.08 -0.97
N ASP A 400 13.43 7.46 -1.97
CA ASP A 400 13.97 6.52 -2.95
C ASP A 400 14.91 7.20 -3.95
N GLU A 401 15.68 6.40 -4.70
CA GLU A 401 16.42 6.80 -5.90
C GLU A 401 15.49 7.03 -7.11
N GLY A 402 14.21 7.34 -6.89
CA GLY A 402 13.18 7.36 -7.92
C GLY A 402 13.43 8.40 -9.00
N LYS A 403 12.99 8.09 -10.21
CA LYS A 403 12.85 9.08 -11.27
C LYS A 403 11.47 9.72 -11.13
N LEU A 404 11.45 11.00 -10.85
CA LEU A 404 10.23 11.81 -10.81
C LEU A 404 9.79 12.17 -12.23
N GLU A 405 8.50 12.17 -12.49
CA GLU A 405 7.98 12.79 -13.71
C GLU A 405 8.18 14.30 -13.62
N ARG A 406 8.32 14.98 -14.76
CA ARG A 406 8.53 16.44 -14.81
C ARG A 406 7.49 17.20 -13.99
N GLN A 407 6.22 16.85 -14.15
CA GLN A 407 5.12 17.47 -13.41
C GLN A 407 5.27 17.30 -11.90
N GLU A 408 5.68 16.13 -11.42
CA GLU A 408 5.95 15.91 -10.00
C GLU A 408 7.09 16.81 -9.51
N GLY A 409 8.18 16.92 -10.27
CA GLY A 409 9.31 17.77 -9.95
C GLY A 409 8.92 19.25 -9.85
N ASP A 410 8.16 19.76 -10.80
CA ASP A 410 7.69 21.15 -10.82
C ASP A 410 6.75 21.45 -9.62
N MET A 411 5.90 20.48 -9.23
CA MET A 411 5.04 20.60 -8.06
C MET A 411 5.85 20.63 -6.76
N ILE A 412 6.86 19.78 -6.63
CA ILE A 412 7.76 19.74 -5.46
C ILE A 412 8.54 21.05 -5.35
N ASP A 413 9.13 21.54 -6.44
CA ASP A 413 9.87 22.81 -6.44
C ASP A 413 8.97 23.97 -6.04
N LYS A 414 7.73 24.01 -6.55
CA LYS A 414 6.72 25.02 -6.17
C LYS A 414 6.35 24.93 -4.69
N TYR A 415 6.14 23.70 -4.18
CA TYR A 415 5.82 23.48 -2.77
C TYR A 415 6.92 24.00 -1.86
N VAL A 416 8.19 23.71 -2.15
CA VAL A 416 9.32 24.22 -1.37
C VAL A 416 9.41 25.74 -1.50
N LEU A 417 9.26 26.30 -2.71
CA LEU A 417 9.28 27.75 -2.93
C LEU A 417 8.27 28.49 -2.03
N GLN A 418 7.12 27.86 -1.75
CA GLN A 418 6.01 28.41 -0.94
C GLN A 418 6.15 28.16 0.57
N GLY A 419 7.21 27.52 1.04
CA GLY A 419 7.48 27.32 2.47
C GLY A 419 7.43 25.87 2.95
N GLY A 420 7.16 24.92 2.06
CA GLY A 420 7.21 23.49 2.38
C GLY A 420 8.62 23.00 2.68
N ILE A 421 8.74 21.92 3.42
CA ILE A 421 9.99 21.23 3.70
C ILE A 421 10.01 19.90 2.97
N VAL A 422 11.07 19.61 2.22
CA VAL A 422 11.29 18.31 1.61
C VAL A 422 12.46 17.61 2.31
N ILE A 423 12.28 16.34 2.63
CA ILE A 423 13.35 15.40 3.01
C ILE A 423 13.51 14.42 1.86
N ALA A 424 14.67 14.39 1.24
CA ALA A 424 14.96 13.51 0.13
C ALA A 424 16.15 12.61 0.46
N SER A 425 15.98 11.29 0.44
CA SER A 425 17.07 10.34 0.56
C SER A 425 17.40 9.72 -0.80
N GLY A 426 18.67 9.42 -1.03
CA GLY A 426 19.15 8.88 -2.31
C GLY A 426 19.21 9.95 -3.41
N LEU A 427 18.94 9.51 -4.62
CA LEU A 427 19.16 10.29 -5.84
C LEU A 427 17.81 10.59 -6.53
N ASN A 428 17.11 11.61 -6.07
CA ASN A 428 15.84 12.04 -6.65
C ASN A 428 16.08 12.90 -7.90
N ARG A 429 15.80 12.32 -9.08
CA ARG A 429 16.05 12.89 -10.40
C ARG A 429 14.76 13.06 -11.19
N ILE A 430 14.72 14.04 -12.07
CA ILE A 430 13.64 14.17 -13.05
C ILE A 430 13.89 13.18 -14.19
N ARG A 431 12.85 12.45 -14.60
CA ARG A 431 12.89 11.52 -15.73
C ARG A 431 13.03 12.29 -17.02
N GLU A 432 14.13 12.11 -17.75
CA GLU A 432 14.26 12.63 -19.10
C GLU A 432 13.44 11.77 -20.08
N TYR A 433 12.52 12.38 -20.79
CA TYR A 433 12.03 11.84 -22.04
C TYR A 433 13.05 12.21 -23.13
N SER A 434 13.91 11.24 -23.46
CA SER A 434 14.85 11.16 -24.57
C SER A 434 14.94 12.39 -25.51
N ASN A 435 15.66 13.43 -25.09
CA ASN A 435 16.20 14.43 -25.99
C ASN A 435 17.72 14.25 -26.20
N GLY A 436 18.28 13.11 -25.82
CA GLY A 436 19.61 12.68 -26.25
C GLY A 436 20.82 13.37 -25.59
N SER A 437 20.63 14.27 -24.59
CA SER A 437 21.76 14.95 -23.96
C SER A 437 22.46 14.14 -22.86
N GLY A 438 21.82 13.12 -22.31
CA GLY A 438 22.39 12.26 -21.26
C GLY A 438 22.66 12.97 -19.92
N GLU A 439 22.24 14.20 -19.74
CA GLU A 439 22.42 14.96 -18.50
C GLU A 439 21.27 14.66 -17.53
N THR A 440 21.64 14.39 -16.28
CA THR A 440 20.72 14.14 -15.18
C THR A 440 20.20 15.48 -14.63
N GLU A 441 18.89 15.70 -14.69
CA GLU A 441 18.26 16.90 -14.10
C GLU A 441 17.82 16.62 -12.68
N PHE A 442 18.17 17.53 -11.75
CA PHE A 442 17.75 17.51 -10.36
C PHE A 442 16.64 18.52 -10.09
N LEU A 443 15.95 18.37 -8.97
CA LEU A 443 15.01 19.36 -8.46
C LEU A 443 15.75 20.67 -8.20
N LYS A 444 15.20 21.79 -8.64
CA LYS A 444 15.78 23.13 -8.38
C LYS A 444 15.83 23.43 -6.89
N SER A 445 14.82 23.02 -6.17
CA SER A 445 14.72 23.17 -4.73
C SER A 445 15.80 22.41 -3.96
N SER A 446 16.38 21.34 -4.52
CA SER A 446 17.42 20.56 -3.86
C SER A 446 18.76 21.27 -3.74
N GLY A 447 19.04 22.23 -4.62
CA GLY A 447 20.34 22.87 -4.74
C GLY A 447 21.45 21.94 -5.22
N ILE A 448 21.13 20.74 -5.70
CA ILE A 448 22.10 19.79 -6.29
C ILE A 448 22.40 20.22 -7.72
N LEU A 449 23.67 20.33 -8.05
CA LEU A 449 24.16 20.75 -9.35
C LEU A 449 24.53 19.57 -10.23
N LYS A 450 25.18 18.54 -9.64
CA LYS A 450 25.69 17.41 -10.40
C LYS A 450 25.87 16.17 -9.52
N LEU A 451 25.69 14.99 -10.11
CA LEU A 451 26.20 13.73 -9.59
C LEU A 451 27.64 13.53 -10.12
N GLU A 452 28.62 13.52 -9.23
CA GLU A 452 30.00 13.25 -9.61
C GLU A 452 30.26 11.77 -9.79
N ARG A 453 29.82 10.97 -8.82
CA ARG A 453 29.89 9.50 -8.86
C ARG A 453 28.97 8.87 -7.83
N GLU A 454 28.72 7.58 -7.94
CA GLU A 454 28.03 6.77 -6.94
C GLU A 454 28.92 5.64 -6.42
N ASP A 455 28.75 5.28 -5.16
CA ASP A 455 29.35 4.10 -4.56
C ASP A 455 28.22 3.19 -4.01
N ARG A 456 28.02 2.04 -4.63
CA ARG A 456 27.01 1.05 -4.23
C ARG A 456 27.61 -0.10 -3.41
N GLN A 457 28.82 0.09 -2.92
CA GLN A 457 29.53 -0.84 -2.06
C GLN A 457 30.09 -0.16 -0.80
N ALA A 458 29.43 0.89 -0.33
CA ALA A 458 29.88 1.76 0.75
C ALA A 458 29.74 1.15 2.17
N MET A 459 29.60 -0.18 2.29
CA MET A 459 29.21 -0.85 3.54
C MET A 459 30.08 -0.50 4.76
N SER A 460 31.38 -0.26 4.59
CA SER A 460 32.25 0.13 5.69
C SER A 460 32.50 1.64 5.77
N ALA A 461 31.83 2.45 4.94
CA ALA A 461 31.91 3.90 5.00
C ALA A 461 31.05 4.43 6.15
N GLN A 462 31.41 5.60 6.65
CA GLN A 462 30.75 6.28 7.74
C GLN A 462 30.59 7.77 7.45
N LEU A 463 29.77 8.45 8.22
CA LEU A 463 29.64 9.89 8.20
C LEU A 463 30.10 10.40 9.57
N PHE A 464 31.11 11.23 9.58
CA PHE A 464 31.69 11.82 10.79
C PHE A 464 30.89 13.03 11.22
N LEU A 465 30.52 13.10 12.50
CA LEU A 465 29.82 14.21 13.13
C LEU A 465 30.80 15.05 13.92
N GLU A 466 31.00 16.30 13.50
CA GLU A 466 31.84 17.23 14.24
C GLU A 466 31.18 17.65 15.57
N LYS A 467 32.00 18.03 16.55
CA LYS A 467 31.51 18.34 17.89
C LYS A 467 30.50 19.49 17.90
N GLU A 468 30.70 20.45 17.03
CA GLU A 468 29.84 21.63 16.87
C GLU A 468 28.48 21.30 16.30
N GLU A 469 28.39 20.21 15.53
CA GLU A 469 27.15 19.75 14.91
C GLU A 469 26.24 18.98 15.87
N LYS A 470 26.74 18.50 17.00
CA LYS A 470 25.96 17.68 17.96
C LYS A 470 24.71 18.39 18.51
N GLN A 471 24.66 19.72 18.49
CA GLN A 471 23.42 20.43 18.81
C GLN A 471 22.29 20.19 17.81
N ALA A 472 22.65 19.97 16.53
CA ALA A 472 21.70 19.68 15.47
C ALA A 472 21.23 18.22 15.51
N PHE A 473 21.99 17.34 16.17
CA PHE A 473 21.73 15.91 16.28
C PHE A 473 21.75 15.43 17.74
N PRO A 474 20.72 15.74 18.54
CA PRO A 474 20.69 15.41 19.98
C PRO A 474 20.78 13.91 20.27
N SER A 475 20.41 13.03 19.34
CA SER A 475 20.58 11.58 19.48
C SER A 475 22.05 11.13 19.46
N TYR A 476 22.99 12.04 19.14
CA TYR A 476 24.41 11.72 18.90
C TYR A 476 25.38 12.37 19.90
N GLN A 477 24.96 12.62 21.14
CA GLN A 477 25.83 13.27 22.13
C GLN A 477 27.11 12.46 22.39
N ASP A 478 27.00 11.13 22.47
CA ASP A 478 28.09 10.20 22.74
C ASP A 478 28.55 9.41 21.49
N ILE A 479 28.16 9.85 20.29
CA ILE A 479 28.42 9.15 19.04
C ILE A 479 29.03 10.15 18.05
N ASP A 480 30.12 9.78 17.40
CA ASP A 480 30.83 10.64 16.45
C ASP A 480 30.68 10.19 15.00
N ALA A 481 30.06 9.03 14.75
CA ALA A 481 29.94 8.48 13.41
C ALA A 481 28.61 7.77 13.16
N VAL A 482 28.08 7.97 11.96
CA VAL A 482 26.88 7.33 11.44
C VAL A 482 27.27 6.34 10.34
N PRO A 483 26.86 5.07 10.39
CA PRO A 483 27.12 4.14 9.29
C PRO A 483 26.30 4.52 8.05
N VAL A 484 26.94 4.49 6.88
CA VAL A 484 26.27 4.82 5.59
C VAL A 484 25.37 3.68 5.10
N GLY A 485 25.75 2.44 5.36
CA GLY A 485 25.11 1.26 4.75
C GLY A 485 25.81 0.86 3.45
N ASP A 486 25.04 0.67 2.37
CA ASP A 486 25.56 0.12 1.13
C ASP A 486 25.74 1.14 -0.03
N THR A 487 25.12 2.30 0.07
CA THR A 487 25.07 3.26 -1.03
C THR A 487 25.33 4.69 -0.59
N TYR A 488 26.20 5.38 -1.34
CA TYR A 488 26.46 6.81 -1.17
C TYR A 488 26.61 7.50 -2.52
N PHE A 489 26.05 8.72 -2.64
CA PHE A 489 26.09 9.55 -3.84
C PHE A 489 26.98 10.77 -3.60
N PHE A 490 28.03 10.92 -4.38
CA PHE A 490 28.91 12.07 -4.32
C PHE A 490 28.30 13.18 -5.18
N LEU A 491 27.80 14.23 -4.51
CA LEU A 491 27.02 15.29 -5.15
C LEU A 491 27.77 16.62 -5.09
N GLU A 492 27.82 17.32 -6.21
CA GLU A 492 28.11 18.75 -6.23
C GLU A 492 26.85 19.52 -5.91
N HIS A 493 26.94 20.48 -4.98
CA HIS A 493 25.79 21.24 -4.51
C HIS A 493 26.05 22.76 -4.50
N ASN A 494 24.99 23.55 -4.39
CA ASN A 494 25.06 25.00 -4.27
C ASN A 494 25.85 25.37 -3.01
N LYS A 495 26.75 26.34 -3.14
CA LYS A 495 27.60 26.83 -2.03
C LYS A 495 26.84 27.54 -0.89
N GLU A 496 25.61 27.94 -1.15
CA GLU A 496 24.74 28.55 -0.13
C GLU A 496 24.06 27.49 0.76
N ALA A 497 24.12 26.21 0.39
CA ALA A 497 23.59 25.13 1.19
C ALA A 497 24.41 24.95 2.48
N LYS A 498 23.71 24.72 3.60
CA LYS A 498 24.35 24.25 4.84
C LYS A 498 24.59 22.76 4.73
N THR A 499 25.77 22.34 5.14
CA THR A 499 26.14 20.93 5.13
C THR A 499 26.45 20.44 6.52
N PHE A 500 26.19 19.14 6.75
CA PHE A 500 26.46 18.47 8.01
C PHE A 500 27.05 17.10 7.73
N LEU A 501 27.87 16.62 8.65
CA LEU A 501 28.59 15.36 8.59
C LEU A 501 29.57 15.29 7.41
N LYS A 502 30.69 14.66 7.63
CA LYS A 502 31.74 14.48 6.61
C LYS A 502 31.92 13.00 6.29
N PHE A 503 32.16 12.67 5.05
CA PHE A 503 32.28 11.31 4.60
C PHE A 503 33.62 10.70 5.02
N ILE A 504 33.58 9.54 5.69
CA ILE A 504 34.71 8.66 5.93
C ILE A 504 34.66 7.54 4.90
N PRO A 505 35.67 7.41 4.02
CA PRO A 505 35.67 6.40 2.96
C PRO A 505 35.71 4.97 3.51
N ARG A 506 35.40 4.03 2.65
CA ARG A 506 35.42 2.60 2.98
C ARG A 506 36.70 2.21 3.68
N GLN A 507 36.58 1.55 4.82
CA GLN A 507 37.68 1.00 5.56
C GLN A 507 38.07 -0.39 4.98
N PRO A 508 39.34 -0.77 5.06
CA PRO A 508 39.73 -2.13 4.76
C PRO A 508 38.95 -3.14 5.58
N PHE A 509 38.45 -4.18 4.94
CA PHE A 509 37.67 -5.22 5.60
C PHE A 509 38.57 -6.45 5.78
N GLY A 510 38.90 -6.80 7.03
CA GLY A 510 39.83 -7.88 7.35
C GLY A 510 40.08 -7.98 8.86
N PRO A 511 41.28 -8.42 9.28
CA PRO A 511 41.62 -8.45 10.71
C PRO A 511 41.44 -7.07 11.36
N PRO A 512 40.88 -6.99 12.59
CA PRO A 512 40.57 -5.72 13.25
C PRO A 512 41.75 -4.74 13.31
N GLU A 513 42.95 -5.25 13.42
CA GLU A 513 44.19 -4.48 13.48
C GLU A 513 44.46 -3.63 12.23
N CYS A 514 43.85 -4.02 11.10
CA CYS A 514 44.02 -3.36 9.80
C CYS A 514 42.76 -2.60 9.34
N CYS A 515 41.66 -2.67 10.07
CA CYS A 515 40.39 -2.07 9.72
C CYS A 515 40.25 -0.65 10.25
N CYS A 516 41.07 0.28 9.73
CA CYS A 516 41.01 1.68 10.10
C CYS A 516 41.30 2.60 8.91
N THR A 517 40.73 3.82 8.98
CA THR A 517 41.15 4.93 8.11
C THR A 517 41.25 6.20 8.94
N ARG A 518 42.10 7.15 8.51
CA ARG A 518 42.16 8.51 9.06
C ARG A 518 41.66 9.54 8.07
N GLU A 519 41.23 9.10 6.91
CA GLU A 519 40.74 9.98 5.86
C GLU A 519 39.35 10.46 6.21
N VAL A 520 39.12 11.75 6.07
CA VAL A 520 37.79 12.40 6.11
C VAL A 520 37.70 13.24 4.85
N TRP A 521 36.67 13.00 4.06
CA TRP A 521 36.43 13.73 2.82
C TRP A 521 35.33 14.76 3.00
N ASP A 522 35.45 15.89 2.31
CA ASP A 522 34.50 17.00 2.40
C ASP A 522 33.25 16.74 1.52
N TYR A 523 32.61 15.59 1.74
CA TYR A 523 31.31 15.24 1.16
C TYR A 523 30.29 15.08 2.30
N PRO A 524 29.13 15.78 2.23
CA PRO A 524 28.21 15.88 3.36
C PRO A 524 27.29 14.68 3.48
N GLY A 525 26.90 14.31 4.71
CA GLY A 525 25.83 13.35 5.00
C GLY A 525 24.43 13.96 4.95
N LEU A 526 24.34 15.30 5.06
CA LEU A 526 23.12 16.08 4.94
C LEU A 526 23.44 17.40 4.26
N ILE A 527 22.65 17.75 3.23
CA ILE A 527 22.66 19.03 2.52
C ILE A 527 21.34 19.72 2.79
N ASP A 528 21.36 20.88 3.43
CA ASP A 528 20.20 21.68 3.79
C ASP A 528 20.19 22.97 2.96
N TYR A 529 19.37 23.00 1.92
CA TYR A 529 19.26 24.12 1.00
C TYR A 529 17.94 24.88 1.19
N THR A 530 18.05 26.19 1.31
CA THR A 530 16.90 27.10 1.38
C THR A 530 16.50 27.50 -0.05
N TYR A 531 15.24 27.26 -0.43
CA TYR A 531 14.70 27.62 -1.72
C TYR A 531 13.39 28.40 -1.55
N GLY A 532 13.39 29.68 -1.85
CA GLY A 532 12.27 30.57 -1.54
C GLY A 532 12.03 30.68 -0.04
N SER A 533 10.82 30.35 0.41
CA SER A 533 10.45 30.35 1.84
C SER A 533 10.61 28.98 2.50
N GLY A 534 10.90 27.94 1.74
CA GLY A 534 11.01 26.57 2.23
C GLY A 534 12.43 26.03 2.24
N ARG A 535 12.55 24.74 2.51
CA ARG A 535 13.84 24.04 2.66
C ARG A 535 13.81 22.66 2.02
N HIS A 536 14.94 22.24 1.46
CA HIS A 536 15.14 20.92 0.93
C HIS A 536 16.33 20.26 1.63
N LEU A 537 16.07 19.16 2.31
CA LEU A 537 17.03 18.37 3.07
C LEU A 537 17.40 17.15 2.25
N THR A 538 18.58 17.13 1.63
CA THR A 538 19.06 16.00 0.84
C THR A 538 20.00 15.13 1.66
N LEU A 539 19.69 13.85 1.77
CA LEU A 539 20.54 12.81 2.33
C LEU A 539 21.15 12.03 1.16
N PRO A 540 22.44 12.24 0.80
CA PRO A 540 23.06 11.60 -0.35
C PRO A 540 23.41 10.12 -0.08
N TRP A 541 22.59 9.44 0.69
CA TRP A 541 22.66 8.04 1.07
C TRP A 541 21.27 7.51 1.44
N LEU A 542 21.15 6.23 1.83
CA LEU A 542 19.87 5.55 2.05
C LEU A 542 19.71 5.11 3.52
N PRO A 543 19.46 6.03 4.48
CA PRO A 543 19.33 5.69 5.90
C PRO A 543 18.16 4.76 6.17
N GLY A 544 17.04 4.92 5.45
CA GLY A 544 15.87 4.07 5.57
C GLY A 544 16.16 2.63 5.19
N SER A 545 16.87 2.40 4.09
CA SER A 545 17.28 1.05 3.66
C SER A 545 18.17 0.36 4.70
N PHE A 546 19.12 1.09 5.25
CA PHE A 546 19.98 0.55 6.30
C PHE A 546 19.18 0.24 7.57
N TYR A 547 18.30 1.15 7.99
CA TYR A 547 17.44 0.93 9.15
C TYR A 547 16.44 -0.22 8.94
N SER A 548 15.79 -0.29 7.77
CA SER A 548 14.87 -1.37 7.44
C SER A 548 15.52 -2.76 7.53
N LYS A 549 16.76 -2.88 7.02
CA LYS A 549 17.50 -4.14 6.98
C LYS A 549 18.12 -4.56 8.30
N THR A 550 18.54 -3.61 9.14
CA THR A 550 19.37 -3.87 10.32
C THR A 550 18.72 -3.55 11.65
N GLY A 551 17.70 -2.67 11.67
CA GLY A 551 17.14 -2.12 12.91
C GLY A 551 18.15 -1.30 13.72
N HIS A 552 19.17 -0.70 13.11
CA HIS A 552 20.28 -0.05 13.80
C HIS A 552 19.81 1.20 14.55
N SER A 553 19.94 1.19 15.89
CA SER A 553 19.38 2.21 16.78
C SER A 553 19.94 3.62 16.54
N ASN A 554 21.21 3.73 16.19
CA ASN A 554 21.81 5.06 15.95
C ASN A 554 21.26 5.65 14.64
N THR A 555 21.01 4.85 13.61
CA THR A 555 20.42 5.31 12.35
C THR A 555 19.01 5.83 12.59
N VAL A 556 18.19 5.16 13.39
CA VAL A 556 16.85 5.69 13.72
C VAL A 556 16.92 6.97 14.54
N GLY A 557 17.91 7.09 15.43
CA GLY A 557 18.17 8.34 16.16
C GLY A 557 18.47 9.51 15.21
N PHE A 558 19.33 9.29 14.22
CA PHE A 558 19.61 10.26 13.17
C PHE A 558 18.36 10.67 12.38
N MET A 559 17.59 9.69 11.91
CA MET A 559 16.36 9.95 11.15
C MET A 559 15.32 10.71 11.98
N ARG A 560 15.21 10.41 13.30
CA ARG A 560 14.35 11.16 14.23
C ARG A 560 14.80 12.62 14.37
N ASP A 561 16.12 12.87 14.46
CA ASP A 561 16.64 14.23 14.55
C ASP A 561 16.34 15.02 13.26
N ILE A 562 16.43 14.40 12.08
CA ILE A 562 15.99 15.01 10.81
C ILE A 562 14.50 15.41 10.88
N LEU A 563 13.64 14.50 11.35
CA LEU A 563 12.20 14.77 11.46
C LEU A 563 11.87 15.84 12.50
N THR A 564 12.51 15.81 13.66
CA THR A 564 12.14 16.68 14.79
C THR A 564 12.93 17.99 14.82
N LYS A 565 14.25 17.94 14.74
CA LYS A 565 15.10 19.15 14.87
C LYS A 565 15.24 19.92 13.57
N HIS A 566 15.43 19.21 12.45
CA HIS A 566 15.60 19.88 11.16
C HIS A 566 14.26 20.25 10.50
N SER A 567 13.20 19.47 10.71
CA SER A 567 11.88 19.71 10.08
C SER A 567 10.82 20.22 11.06
N GLY A 568 11.11 20.22 12.36
CA GLY A 568 10.22 20.74 13.42
C GLY A 568 8.92 19.96 13.58
N LEU A 569 8.92 18.66 13.27
CA LEU A 569 7.80 17.77 13.53
C LEU A 569 7.74 17.41 15.02
N VAL A 570 6.53 17.16 15.50
CA VAL A 570 6.28 16.79 16.89
C VAL A 570 5.57 15.45 16.94
N SER A 571 6.01 14.57 17.85
CA SER A 571 5.34 13.32 18.17
C SER A 571 4.02 13.57 18.88
N VAL A 572 2.99 12.79 18.54
CA VAL A 572 1.71 12.81 19.27
C VAL A 572 1.73 11.93 20.53
N ALA A 573 2.76 11.10 20.71
CA ALA A 573 2.90 10.16 21.83
C ALA A 573 4.39 9.90 22.14
N ALA A 574 5.10 10.89 22.69
CA ALA A 574 6.56 10.86 22.84
C ALA A 574 7.07 9.69 23.71
N ASP A 575 6.32 9.31 24.74
CA ASP A 575 6.70 8.27 25.72
C ASP A 575 6.06 6.90 25.43
N LEU A 576 5.30 6.77 24.33
CA LEU A 576 4.69 5.51 23.97
C LEU A 576 5.74 4.57 23.34
N THR A 577 5.58 3.26 23.59
CA THR A 577 6.46 2.26 22.97
C THR A 577 6.45 2.36 21.44
N PRO A 578 7.61 2.27 20.77
CA PRO A 578 7.68 2.26 19.30
C PRO A 578 6.87 1.13 18.64
N MET A 579 6.47 0.12 19.40
CA MET A 579 5.66 -1.01 18.92
C MET A 579 4.16 -0.69 18.80
N ALA A 580 3.73 0.52 19.14
CA ALA A 580 2.35 0.96 18.94
C ALA A 580 2.26 1.94 17.77
N GLU A 581 1.27 1.78 16.90
CA GLU A 581 0.93 2.76 15.88
C GLU A 581 -0.08 3.77 16.42
N VAL A 582 0.08 5.04 16.04
CA VAL A 582 -0.88 6.11 16.35
C VAL A 582 -1.26 6.82 15.07
N THR A 583 -2.56 6.90 14.82
CA THR A 583 -3.11 7.72 13.72
C THR A 583 -4.08 8.75 14.26
N VAL A 584 -4.17 9.89 13.57
CA VAL A 584 -5.08 10.97 13.92
C VAL A 584 -5.89 11.32 12.68
N SER A 585 -7.21 11.31 12.84
CA SER A 585 -8.16 11.69 11.80
C SER A 585 -9.22 12.64 12.36
N ALA A 586 -9.89 13.36 11.48
CA ALA A 586 -11.00 14.22 11.83
C ALA A 586 -12.20 13.92 10.91
N ASP A 587 -13.41 14.19 11.40
CA ASP A 587 -14.61 14.19 10.57
C ASP A 587 -14.92 15.62 10.04
N ASP A 588 -15.93 15.73 9.19
CA ASP A 588 -16.35 16.99 8.58
C ASP A 588 -16.80 18.06 9.59
N ARG A 589 -17.11 17.66 10.84
CA ARG A 589 -17.45 18.59 11.94
C ARG A 589 -16.20 19.04 12.72
N GLY A 590 -15.05 18.45 12.41
CA GLY A 590 -13.79 18.72 13.09
C GLY A 590 -13.61 17.97 14.42
N HIS A 591 -14.45 16.96 14.70
CA HIS A 591 -14.20 16.02 15.78
C HIS A 591 -13.00 15.14 15.45
N ILE A 592 -12.20 14.79 16.44
CA ILE A 592 -10.97 14.03 16.25
C ILE A 592 -11.19 12.57 16.67
N LEU A 593 -10.61 11.65 15.89
CA LEU A 593 -10.46 10.25 16.27
C LEU A 593 -8.97 9.90 16.26
N ILE A 594 -8.45 9.56 17.44
CA ILE A 594 -7.10 9.01 17.60
C ILE A 594 -7.23 7.51 17.68
N GLN A 595 -6.53 6.79 16.81
CA GLN A 595 -6.56 5.33 16.82
C GLN A 595 -5.19 4.78 17.16
N LEU A 596 -5.17 3.78 18.02
CA LEU A 596 -3.98 3.15 18.59
C LEU A 596 -4.00 1.66 18.26
N VAL A 597 -2.94 1.16 17.62
CA VAL A 597 -2.77 -0.28 17.34
C VAL A 597 -1.52 -0.79 18.03
N ASN A 598 -1.68 -1.77 18.91
CA ASN A 598 -0.57 -2.35 19.65
C ASN A 598 0.02 -3.55 18.89
N ASN A 599 1.18 -3.37 18.29
CA ASN A 599 1.88 -4.38 17.50
C ASN A 599 2.90 -5.19 18.33
N SER A 600 2.92 -5.06 19.67
CA SER A 600 3.92 -5.73 20.53
C SER A 600 3.84 -7.27 20.49
N GLY A 601 2.75 -7.82 19.95
CA GLY A 601 2.62 -9.26 19.70
C GLY A 601 3.41 -9.78 18.48
N ALA A 602 3.96 -8.89 17.65
CA ALA A 602 4.77 -9.28 16.50
C ALA A 602 6.20 -9.62 16.95
N PHE A 603 6.54 -10.90 16.93
CA PHE A 603 7.84 -11.40 17.37
C PHE A 603 8.56 -12.13 16.23
N GLY A 604 9.16 -11.35 15.34
CA GLY A 604 9.94 -11.86 14.20
C GLY A 604 9.14 -12.70 13.21
N LEU A 605 8.91 -13.95 13.52
CA LEU A 605 8.22 -14.94 12.66
C LEU A 605 6.82 -15.27 13.16
N THR A 606 6.51 -14.91 14.40
CA THR A 606 5.30 -15.35 15.11
C THR A 606 4.52 -14.14 15.59
N PHE A 607 3.21 -14.29 15.61
CA PHE A 607 2.30 -13.27 16.09
C PHE A 607 1.48 -13.82 17.26
N PHE A 608 1.59 -13.16 18.39
CA PHE A 608 0.89 -13.44 19.62
C PHE A 608 -0.11 -12.32 19.95
N ALA A 609 -0.94 -12.53 20.95
CA ALA A 609 -1.68 -11.44 21.56
C ALA A 609 -0.68 -10.38 22.07
N PRO A 610 -0.89 -9.10 21.79
CA PRO A 610 0.04 -8.05 22.23
C PRO A 610 0.05 -7.94 23.77
N LEU A 611 1.18 -7.47 24.30
CA LEU A 611 1.29 -7.13 25.70
C LEU A 611 0.57 -5.81 25.97
N PRO A 612 -0.31 -5.72 26.99
CA PRO A 612 -0.95 -4.45 27.32
C PRO A 612 0.09 -3.36 27.64
N VAL A 613 -0.18 -2.14 27.14
CA VAL A 613 0.64 -0.95 27.42
C VAL A 613 -0.14 -0.06 28.37
N GLU A 614 0.39 0.15 29.56
CA GLU A 614 -0.22 0.99 30.59
C GLU A 614 0.19 2.46 30.46
N HIS A 615 -0.70 3.36 30.90
CA HIS A 615 -0.45 4.81 31.00
C HIS A 615 -0.05 5.48 29.68
N VAL A 616 -0.84 5.24 28.62
CA VAL A 616 -0.58 5.83 27.30
C VAL A 616 -0.85 7.33 27.31
N SER A 617 0.21 8.12 27.21
CA SER A 617 0.16 9.58 27.15
C SER A 617 0.15 10.07 25.69
N LEU A 618 -0.84 10.91 25.34
CA LEU A 618 -0.97 11.51 24.01
C LEU A 618 -1.05 13.04 24.13
N GLN A 619 -0.61 13.73 23.10
CA GLN A 619 -0.67 15.20 22.99
C GLN A 619 -1.12 15.62 21.59
N ILE A 620 -2.18 16.41 21.52
CA ILE A 620 -2.75 16.90 20.25
C ILE A 620 -2.82 18.42 20.29
N PRO A 621 -2.19 19.12 19.35
CA PRO A 621 -2.37 20.57 19.20
C PRO A 621 -3.83 20.88 18.85
N THR A 622 -4.51 21.66 19.69
CA THR A 622 -5.87 22.15 19.43
C THR A 622 -6.20 23.34 20.35
N GLU A 623 -6.75 24.39 19.79
CA GLU A 623 -7.28 25.52 20.54
C GLU A 623 -8.72 25.29 21.05
N LYS A 624 -9.41 24.29 20.49
CA LYS A 624 -10.78 23.94 20.86
C LYS A 624 -10.81 23.15 22.15
N LEU A 625 -11.70 23.50 23.06
CA LEU A 625 -11.96 22.73 24.29
C LEU A 625 -12.87 21.55 24.01
N PRO A 626 -12.47 20.31 24.33
CA PRO A 626 -13.34 19.15 24.18
C PRO A 626 -14.58 19.22 25.07
N VAL A 627 -15.72 18.81 24.55
CA VAL A 627 -16.94 18.56 25.35
C VAL A 627 -17.02 17.11 25.78
N SER A 628 -16.37 16.23 25.05
CA SER A 628 -16.33 14.79 25.35
C SER A 628 -15.03 14.18 24.86
N VAL A 629 -14.45 13.28 25.67
CA VAL A 629 -13.33 12.40 25.28
C VAL A 629 -13.65 11.00 25.79
N ILE A 630 -13.80 10.05 24.87
CA ILE A 630 -14.19 8.68 25.20
C ILE A 630 -13.30 7.66 24.47
N SER A 631 -13.02 6.53 25.13
CA SER A 631 -12.49 5.32 24.52
C SER A 631 -13.64 4.50 23.93
N LEU A 632 -13.54 4.13 22.65
CA LEU A 632 -14.54 3.27 22.01
C LEU A 632 -14.44 1.81 22.48
N MET A 633 -13.28 1.39 22.99
CA MET A 633 -13.09 0.08 23.61
C MET A 633 -13.54 0.06 25.08
N GLY A 634 -13.94 1.20 25.65
CA GLY A 634 -14.43 1.33 27.02
C GLY A 634 -13.32 1.50 28.07
N GLY A 635 -12.09 1.81 27.62
CA GLY A 635 -10.98 2.16 28.51
C GLY A 635 -11.23 3.49 29.24
N HIS A 636 -10.65 3.63 30.43
CA HIS A 636 -10.72 4.90 31.16
C HIS A 636 -9.69 5.87 30.54
N VAL A 637 -10.15 7.09 30.22
CA VAL A 637 -9.33 8.17 29.67
C VAL A 637 -9.54 9.45 30.46
N THR A 638 -8.45 10.10 30.86
CA THR A 638 -8.46 11.42 31.44
C THR A 638 -7.81 12.43 30.51
N TRP A 639 -8.20 13.69 30.61
CA TRP A 639 -7.64 14.72 29.77
C TRP A 639 -7.54 16.08 30.46
N ARG A 640 -6.63 16.92 29.95
CA ARG A 640 -6.47 18.33 30.30
C ARG A 640 -5.99 19.11 29.08
N GLN A 641 -6.29 20.40 29.03
CA GLN A 641 -5.80 21.29 27.98
C GLN A 641 -4.96 22.41 28.56
N GLU A 642 -3.78 22.61 28.01
CA GLU A 642 -2.83 23.63 28.43
C GLU A 642 -2.10 24.20 27.21
N ASN A 643 -2.04 25.52 27.07
CA ASN A 643 -1.27 26.23 26.03
C ASN A 643 -1.58 25.74 24.59
N GLY A 644 -2.84 25.51 24.25
CA GLY A 644 -3.22 25.01 22.92
C GLY A 644 -2.86 23.55 22.64
N ILE A 645 -2.56 22.78 23.69
CA ILE A 645 -2.28 21.34 23.58
C ILE A 645 -3.27 20.58 24.46
N LEU A 646 -3.94 19.61 23.89
CA LEU A 646 -4.77 18.64 24.59
C LEU A 646 -3.89 17.45 25.00
N PHE A 647 -3.76 17.22 26.29
CA PHE A 647 -3.09 16.06 26.87
C PHE A 647 -4.14 15.01 27.23
N LEU A 648 -3.91 13.77 26.82
CA LEU A 648 -4.76 12.63 27.11
C LEU A 648 -3.95 11.55 27.81
N LEU A 649 -4.57 10.86 28.75
CA LEU A 649 -4.00 9.70 29.42
C LEU A 649 -5.02 8.56 29.35
N LEU A 650 -4.71 7.54 28.58
CA LEU A 650 -5.46 6.29 28.53
C LEU A 650 -4.79 5.28 29.49
N ASP A 651 -5.58 4.69 30.38
CA ASP A 651 -5.03 3.80 31.42
C ASP A 651 -4.32 2.59 30.82
N CYS A 652 -4.91 1.95 29.79
CA CYS A 652 -4.35 0.74 29.20
C CYS A 652 -4.75 0.57 27.73
N LEU A 653 -3.78 0.29 26.88
CA LEU A 653 -3.95 -0.14 25.50
C LEU A 653 -3.70 -1.66 25.41
N ALA A 654 -4.76 -2.45 25.20
CA ALA A 654 -4.64 -3.89 24.97
C ALA A 654 -4.13 -4.15 23.52
N GLU A 655 -4.99 -4.48 22.58
CA GLU A 655 -4.61 -4.68 21.16
C GLU A 655 -4.95 -3.47 20.27
N TYR A 656 -6.00 -2.75 20.61
CA TYR A 656 -6.50 -1.58 19.88
C TYR A 656 -7.31 -0.69 20.81
N ASP A 657 -7.29 0.61 20.58
CA ASP A 657 -8.28 1.56 21.07
C ASP A 657 -8.48 2.71 20.10
N ALA A 658 -9.61 3.37 20.19
CA ALA A 658 -9.92 4.58 19.45
C ALA A 658 -10.52 5.62 20.41
N LEU A 659 -9.84 6.76 20.54
CA LEU A 659 -10.27 7.87 21.38
C LEU A 659 -11.05 8.88 20.52
N ARG A 660 -12.35 8.99 20.78
CA ARG A 660 -13.21 9.99 20.16
C ARG A 660 -13.20 11.28 20.99
N ILE A 661 -12.81 12.39 20.34
CA ILE A 661 -12.77 13.73 20.94
C ILE A 661 -13.81 14.59 20.21
N GLU A 662 -14.81 15.04 20.94
CA GLU A 662 -15.88 15.87 20.40
C GLU A 662 -15.75 17.30 20.89
N PHE A 663 -16.04 18.24 20.01
CA PHE A 663 -16.03 19.67 20.27
C PHE A 663 -17.45 20.24 20.10
N GLU A 664 -17.74 21.39 20.70
CA GLU A 664 -19.02 22.06 20.45
C GLU A 664 -19.22 22.35 18.97
N ASP A 665 -20.43 22.09 18.48
CA ASP A 665 -20.84 22.44 17.11
C ASP A 665 -20.86 23.97 16.99
N GLY A 666 -19.78 24.56 16.60
CA GLY A 666 -19.61 25.99 16.51
C GLY A 666 -18.77 26.42 15.32
N GLY A 667 -19.42 26.65 14.19
CA GLY A 667 -18.88 27.44 13.08
C GLY A 667 -17.76 26.77 12.28
N SER A 668 -17.97 26.70 10.97
CA SER A 668 -16.99 26.32 9.97
C SER A 668 -15.58 26.72 10.38
N ALA A 669 -14.75 25.75 10.67
CA ALA A 669 -13.31 25.98 10.70
C ALA A 669 -12.83 26.10 9.25
N VAL A 670 -12.24 27.21 8.97
CA VAL A 670 -11.51 27.57 7.74
C VAL A 670 -10.34 26.64 7.51
#